data_5adb2a91b4d5541e8368b729a8c4b1c3
#
_entry.id   5adb2a91b4d5541e8368b729a8c4b1c3
#
_cell.length_a   1.000
_cell.length_b   1.000
_cell.length_c   1.000
_cell.angle_alpha   90.00
_cell.angle_beta   90.00
_cell.angle_gamma   90.00
#
_symmetry.space_group_name_H-M   'P 1'
#
loop_
_entity.id
_entity.type
_entity.pdbx_description
1 polymer ?
#
loop_
_entity_poly.entity_id
_entity_poly.type
_entity_poly.pdbx_seq_one_letter_code
_entity_poly.pdbx_strand_id
1 'polypeptide(L)'
;MILRRSFIQQAGALGLLGTGLPAAFGAADAATADDAPYAWKSVPFGGGGFIDGFVFHPREKGLLYARTDIGGAYRFDPGTRSWIPLLDQLTKSQTDLSGVLSLALDPNDPNRLYVAGGLYLGSGARNGALLASADRGVTWQINELPVKLGGNSPGRGSGERLQVDPDNGEILYLGTSQDGLMVSKDRGRSFTHLGFEPRHVSLVLLDPRSGREGIGSQTLWVGSHNRPGLYVSHDAGRSFVREAATPAQAPQHAVLAGNGTLYVTFAIGDGQTACNPSYAKRGSVWKRDASGRWTDITPEDPAHDAQGFGYSGIDVDRQVPGRLVVSTIERWSVGDDVFVSTDDGAHWSSVGAHSHHDASAYPWLVNYMRGEDKMGHWLADVKIDPFDGDRAIYGTGYGLWLTDNLGAALKGGTVKWDFAVTNLEETATLEIRSPSGGATLLGAMGDVSGAAWDDVAKTPRNGLFAPSNQTNRSVDFAQLRPAIIARTADQAPTGGWWSADGSVTWHPFGASTRTTKSATGGYLNAGTIAVSAGGTAFVWAPEKQPALCSRDHGKTWVPVAGWPRGEVDAIPVADRQADGVFYTLDRAAGEILVSVDGGLSFRSGITGLPRLASWQSSQLVAAPGALRDLWLVLHDTLVHMPSADKPAITIRNVVECWKVALGKAAPGKDYHAVYVWGRLLVRGQPVEGLFRSDDAGASFTRIDDDRHRYGLLLSLTADPLEYGTVYVAPHGRGVIVGKPRQGA
;
A
#
# COMPACT_ATOMS: atom_id res chain seq x y z
N MET A 1 3.69 7.46 19.92
CA MET A 1 4.24 7.10 18.61
C MET A 1 4.40 5.58 18.40
N ILE A 2 3.60 4.74 19.05
CA ILE A 2 3.74 3.26 19.07
C ILE A 2 2.55 2.52 18.39
N LEU A 3 1.82 3.16 17.47
CA LEU A 3 0.46 2.68 17.16
C LEU A 3 0.13 2.48 15.67
N ARG A 4 1.12 2.21 14.83
CA ARG A 4 0.89 1.94 13.41
C ARG A 4 0.49 0.49 13.07
N ARG A 5 0.30 -0.39 14.05
CA ARG A 5 0.15 -1.84 13.83
C ARG A 5 -1.25 -2.40 13.65
N SER A 6 -2.29 -1.73 14.13
CA SER A 6 -3.63 -2.35 14.18
C SER A 6 -4.45 -2.22 12.89
N PHE A 7 -3.93 -1.49 11.92
CA PHE A 7 -4.72 -1.07 10.78
C PHE A 7 -4.98 -2.17 9.73
N ILE A 8 -4.01 -3.02 9.50
CA ILE A 8 -4.00 -3.91 8.33
C ILE A 8 -4.42 -5.36 8.67
N GLN A 9 -4.36 -5.76 9.92
CA GLN A 9 -4.75 -7.12 10.32
C GLN A 9 -6.27 -7.41 10.19
N GLN A 10 -7.13 -6.42 10.14
CA GLN A 10 -8.58 -6.62 10.03
C GLN A 10 -9.10 -6.75 8.58
N ALA A 11 -8.37 -6.26 7.59
CA ALA A 11 -8.75 -6.45 6.19
C ALA A 11 -8.40 -7.86 5.63
N GLY A 12 -7.50 -8.58 6.30
CA GLY A 12 -6.96 -9.87 5.85
C GLY A 12 -7.65 -11.14 6.38
N ALA A 13 -8.71 -11.03 7.20
CA ALA A 13 -9.36 -12.20 7.80
C ALA A 13 -10.50 -12.77 6.95
N LEU A 14 -10.36 -12.81 5.62
CA LEU A 14 -11.29 -13.46 4.71
C LEU A 14 -10.63 -14.69 4.06
N GLY A 15 -10.39 -15.71 4.87
CA GLY A 15 -9.94 -17.01 4.40
C GLY A 15 -11.06 -17.77 3.69
N LEU A 16 -10.92 -17.95 2.39
CA LEU A 16 -11.72 -18.87 1.59
C LEU A 16 -11.17 -20.30 1.73
N LEU A 17 -11.92 -21.16 2.38
CA LEU A 17 -11.82 -22.61 2.17
C LEU A 17 -12.53 -22.94 0.86
N GLY A 18 -11.79 -22.99 -0.24
CA GLY A 18 -12.26 -23.45 -1.53
C GLY A 18 -11.37 -24.57 -2.03
N THR A 19 -11.89 -25.79 -2.09
CA THR A 19 -11.24 -26.93 -2.74
C THR A 19 -11.16 -26.68 -4.23
N GLY A 20 -9.94 -26.38 -4.74
CA GLY A 20 -9.69 -26.10 -6.14
C GLY A 20 -9.44 -27.35 -6.96
N LEU A 21 -10.19 -27.52 -8.04
CA LEU A 21 -9.79 -28.31 -9.20
C LEU A 21 -8.92 -27.42 -10.13
N PRO A 22 -7.87 -27.94 -10.75
CA PRO A 22 -7.06 -27.15 -11.66
C PRO A 22 -7.83 -26.91 -12.98
N ALA A 23 -8.22 -25.67 -13.24
CA ALA A 23 -8.71 -25.27 -14.54
C ALA A 23 -7.53 -25.01 -15.49
N ALA A 24 -7.46 -25.76 -16.57
CA ALA A 24 -6.57 -25.46 -17.68
C ALA A 24 -7.06 -24.16 -18.35
N PHE A 25 -6.28 -23.10 -18.27
CA PHE A 25 -6.54 -21.87 -19.01
C PHE A 25 -6.15 -22.07 -20.48
N GLY A 26 -7.14 -22.16 -21.35
CA GLY A 26 -6.96 -21.93 -22.77
C GLY A 26 -6.52 -20.48 -22.99
N ALA A 27 -5.54 -20.27 -23.86
CA ALA A 27 -5.09 -18.96 -24.29
C ALA A 27 -6.30 -18.20 -24.89
N ALA A 28 -6.84 -17.24 -24.13
CA ALA A 28 -7.69 -16.23 -24.72
C ALA A 28 -6.77 -15.25 -25.45
N ASP A 29 -7.12 -14.89 -26.68
CA ASP A 29 -6.44 -13.85 -27.47
C ASP A 29 -6.29 -12.61 -26.57
N ALA A 30 -5.04 -12.23 -26.33
CA ALA A 30 -4.73 -11.02 -25.58
C ALA A 30 -5.18 -9.81 -26.41
N ALA A 31 -6.34 -9.22 -26.05
CA ALA A 31 -6.71 -7.93 -26.60
C ALA A 31 -5.55 -6.96 -26.42
N THR A 32 -5.16 -6.28 -27.47
CA THR A 32 -4.09 -5.28 -27.40
C THR A 32 -4.54 -4.14 -26.48
N ALA A 33 -3.62 -3.43 -25.85
CA ALA A 33 -3.93 -2.33 -24.91
C ALA A 33 -4.77 -1.21 -25.56
N ASP A 34 -4.89 -1.20 -26.87
CA ASP A 34 -5.70 -0.23 -27.64
C ASP A 34 -7.19 -0.59 -27.72
N ASP A 35 -7.58 -1.83 -27.42
CA ASP A 35 -9.00 -2.28 -27.52
C ASP A 35 -9.77 -2.12 -26.19
N ALA A 36 -9.11 -1.69 -25.09
CA ALA A 36 -9.78 -1.48 -23.82
C ALA A 36 -10.75 -0.28 -23.89
N PRO A 37 -12.01 -0.42 -23.42
CA PRO A 37 -13.02 0.64 -23.53
C PRO A 37 -12.69 1.89 -22.67
N TYR A 38 -11.79 1.74 -21.69
CA TYR A 38 -11.41 2.79 -20.76
C TYR A 38 -9.90 3.03 -20.76
N ALA A 39 -9.51 4.30 -20.54
CA ALA A 39 -8.17 4.70 -20.17
C ALA A 39 -8.10 4.85 -18.65
N TRP A 40 -7.10 4.22 -18.05
CA TRP A 40 -6.87 4.24 -16.60
C TRP A 40 -5.62 5.03 -16.27
N LYS A 41 -5.68 5.88 -15.23
CA LYS A 41 -4.56 6.71 -14.77
C LYS A 41 -4.59 6.86 -13.26
N SER A 42 -3.41 6.96 -12.63
CA SER A 42 -3.31 7.39 -11.24
C SER A 42 -3.86 8.81 -11.08
N VAL A 43 -4.59 9.05 -10.00
CA VAL A 43 -4.89 10.39 -9.50
C VAL A 43 -3.69 10.84 -8.68
N PRO A 44 -2.96 11.89 -9.09
CA PRO A 44 -1.71 12.24 -8.44
C PRO A 44 -1.90 12.65 -6.98
N PHE A 45 -1.25 11.91 -6.08
CA PHE A 45 -0.97 12.31 -4.71
C PHE A 45 0.55 12.38 -4.53
N GLY A 46 1.23 11.34 -4.95
CA GLY A 46 2.68 11.19 -4.99
C GLY A 46 3.24 10.52 -3.73
N GLY A 47 3.57 9.23 -3.78
CA GLY A 47 4.07 8.46 -2.64
C GLY A 47 2.99 8.20 -1.61
N GLY A 48 3.24 8.61 -0.38
CA GLY A 48 2.31 8.49 0.75
C GLY A 48 2.41 7.20 1.56
N GLY A 49 3.38 6.33 1.24
CA GLY A 49 3.65 5.09 1.96
C GLY A 49 5.12 4.66 1.89
N PHE A 50 5.41 3.46 2.38
CA PHE A 50 6.76 2.99 2.62
C PHE A 50 7.40 2.34 1.39
N ILE A 51 8.52 2.92 0.94
CA ILE A 51 9.35 2.37 -0.13
C ILE A 51 10.51 1.60 0.49
N ASP A 52 10.44 0.26 0.41
CA ASP A 52 11.32 -0.64 1.17
C ASP A 52 12.66 -0.89 0.52
N GLY A 53 12.77 -0.80 -0.82
CA GLY A 53 14.02 -1.13 -1.47
C GLY A 53 14.07 -0.82 -2.96
N PHE A 54 15.30 -0.77 -3.48
CA PHE A 54 15.63 -0.44 -4.86
C PHE A 54 16.61 -1.44 -5.45
N VAL A 55 16.43 -1.77 -6.73
CA VAL A 55 17.37 -2.61 -7.46
C VAL A 55 17.69 -1.98 -8.81
N PHE A 56 18.92 -1.51 -8.98
CA PHE A 56 19.47 -1.14 -10.29
C PHE A 56 19.92 -2.39 -11.04
N HIS A 57 19.70 -2.40 -12.37
CA HIS A 57 20.28 -3.43 -13.18
C HIS A 57 21.80 -3.19 -13.34
N PRO A 58 22.67 -4.19 -13.08
CA PRO A 58 24.12 -3.96 -12.99
C PRO A 58 24.78 -3.71 -14.36
N ARG A 59 24.11 -4.00 -15.47
CA ARG A 59 24.66 -3.91 -16.83
C ARG A 59 23.82 -3.07 -17.79
N GLU A 60 22.63 -2.60 -17.38
CA GLU A 60 21.81 -1.71 -18.22
C GLU A 60 21.57 -0.38 -17.51
N LYS A 61 22.17 0.69 -18.09
CA LYS A 61 22.04 2.05 -17.56
C LYS A 61 20.58 2.52 -17.54
N GLY A 62 20.16 3.09 -16.41
CA GLY A 62 18.84 3.68 -16.23
C GLY A 62 17.73 2.67 -15.93
N LEU A 63 18.01 1.35 -15.90
CA LEU A 63 17.03 0.35 -15.52
C LEU A 63 17.03 0.19 -14.01
N LEU A 64 15.96 0.68 -13.37
CA LEU A 64 15.77 0.74 -11.92
C LEU A 64 14.37 0.26 -11.56
N TYR A 65 14.27 -0.52 -10.48
CA TYR A 65 13.02 -0.98 -9.89
C TYR A 65 12.95 -0.59 -8.42
N ALA A 66 11.72 -0.37 -7.95
CA ALA A 66 11.40 -0.14 -6.54
C ALA A 66 10.34 -1.17 -6.08
N ARG A 67 10.39 -1.51 -4.78
CA ARG A 67 9.38 -2.33 -4.12
C ARG A 67 8.79 -1.59 -2.93
N THR A 68 7.53 -1.91 -2.63
CA THR A 68 6.77 -1.32 -1.53
C THR A 68 6.12 -2.40 -0.67
N ASP A 69 5.72 -2.06 0.53
CA ASP A 69 5.15 -3.03 1.47
C ASP A 69 3.66 -3.36 1.20
N ILE A 70 2.90 -2.50 0.49
CA ILE A 70 1.50 -2.75 0.14
C ILE A 70 1.11 -2.37 -1.29
N GLY A 71 1.89 -1.52 -1.97
CA GLY A 71 1.55 -0.93 -3.27
C GLY A 71 2.16 -1.65 -4.48
N GLY A 72 2.89 -2.76 -4.27
CA GLY A 72 3.47 -3.55 -5.35
C GLY A 72 4.91 -3.19 -5.71
N ALA A 73 5.26 -3.46 -6.96
CA ALA A 73 6.56 -3.14 -7.54
C ALA A 73 6.41 -2.13 -8.67
N TYR A 74 7.47 -1.35 -8.87
CA TYR A 74 7.50 -0.28 -9.87
C TYR A 74 8.79 -0.33 -10.67
N ARG A 75 8.73 0.08 -11.94
CA ARG A 75 9.89 0.30 -12.80
C ARG A 75 10.02 1.80 -13.10
N PHE A 76 11.23 2.34 -12.95
CA PHE A 76 11.52 3.72 -13.29
C PHE A 76 11.63 3.90 -14.81
N ASP A 77 11.00 4.95 -15.33
CA ASP A 77 11.19 5.42 -16.70
C ASP A 77 12.10 6.68 -16.65
N PRO A 78 13.37 6.56 -17.07
CA PRO A 78 14.29 7.70 -17.02
C PRO A 78 13.94 8.80 -18.03
N GLY A 79 13.17 8.49 -19.09
CA GLY A 79 12.76 9.46 -20.11
C GLY A 79 11.72 10.46 -19.59
N THR A 80 10.79 9.98 -18.78
CA THR A 80 9.73 10.80 -18.17
C THR A 80 9.98 11.11 -16.70
N ARG A 81 11.03 10.53 -16.08
CA ARG A 81 11.30 10.57 -14.63
C ARG A 81 10.07 10.17 -13.80
N SER A 82 9.38 9.11 -14.23
CA SER A 82 8.18 8.59 -13.58
C SER A 82 8.25 7.09 -13.36
N TRP A 83 7.35 6.57 -12.52
CA TRP A 83 7.29 5.15 -12.21
C TRP A 83 6.15 4.45 -12.96
N ILE A 84 6.40 3.25 -13.43
CA ILE A 84 5.44 2.38 -14.08
C ILE A 84 5.06 1.30 -13.07
N PRO A 85 3.79 1.25 -12.61
CA PRO A 85 3.33 0.19 -11.73
C PRO A 85 3.30 -1.14 -12.48
N LEU A 86 3.70 -2.22 -11.81
CA LEU A 86 3.91 -3.51 -12.44
C LEU A 86 2.89 -4.58 -12.01
N LEU A 87 2.04 -4.32 -11.00
CA LEU A 87 1.15 -5.32 -10.42
C LEU A 87 -0.34 -4.94 -10.48
N ASP A 88 -0.72 -3.99 -11.33
CA ASP A 88 -2.12 -3.53 -11.49
C ASP A 88 -3.06 -4.62 -12.08
N GLN A 89 -2.52 -5.70 -12.67
CA GLN A 89 -3.27 -6.87 -13.20
C GLN A 89 -3.72 -7.86 -12.11
N LEU A 90 -3.28 -7.73 -10.86
CA LEU A 90 -3.67 -8.65 -9.79
C LEU A 90 -5.19 -8.65 -9.58
N THR A 91 -5.78 -9.84 -9.45
CA THR A 91 -7.19 -10.02 -9.11
C THR A 91 -7.43 -9.79 -7.62
N LYS A 92 -8.69 -9.68 -7.21
CA LYS A 92 -9.06 -9.55 -5.78
C LYS A 92 -8.44 -10.66 -4.92
N SER A 93 -8.45 -11.90 -5.37
CA SER A 93 -7.86 -13.04 -4.64
C SER A 93 -6.33 -13.01 -4.58
N GLN A 94 -5.70 -12.22 -5.44
CA GLN A 94 -4.24 -12.06 -5.54
C GLN A 94 -3.73 -10.79 -4.84
N THR A 95 -4.60 -10.00 -4.21
CA THR A 95 -4.22 -8.73 -3.57
C THR A 95 -3.02 -8.85 -2.65
N ASP A 96 -2.92 -9.91 -1.87
CA ASP A 96 -1.80 -10.10 -0.94
C ASP A 96 -0.43 -10.16 -1.64
N LEU A 97 -0.39 -10.41 -2.95
CA LEU A 97 0.85 -10.41 -3.73
C LEU A 97 1.42 -9.00 -3.97
N SER A 98 0.64 -7.94 -3.68
CA SER A 98 1.13 -6.55 -3.74
C SER A 98 2.06 -6.16 -2.59
N GLY A 99 2.14 -6.95 -1.53
CA GLY A 99 3.17 -6.78 -0.49
C GLY A 99 4.48 -7.42 -0.95
N VAL A 100 5.45 -6.63 -1.39
CA VAL A 100 6.68 -7.15 -2.01
C VAL A 100 7.80 -7.29 -1.00
N LEU A 101 8.04 -8.53 -0.56
CA LEU A 101 9.13 -8.83 0.38
C LEU A 101 10.52 -8.62 -0.24
N SER A 102 10.68 -8.96 -1.52
CA SER A 102 11.96 -8.85 -2.21
C SER A 102 11.78 -8.86 -3.73
N LEU A 103 12.71 -8.23 -4.44
CA LEU A 103 12.77 -8.13 -5.89
C LEU A 103 14.16 -8.49 -6.38
N ALA A 104 14.27 -9.23 -7.49
CA ALA A 104 15.55 -9.57 -8.10
C ALA A 104 15.51 -9.43 -9.63
N LEU A 105 16.62 -8.97 -10.18
CA LEU A 105 16.86 -8.92 -11.62
C LEU A 105 17.85 -10.02 -12.01
N ASP A 106 17.68 -10.59 -13.20
CA ASP A 106 18.71 -11.43 -13.78
C ASP A 106 19.85 -10.53 -14.29
N PRO A 107 21.06 -10.63 -13.73
CA PRO A 107 22.16 -9.72 -14.09
C PRO A 107 22.63 -9.89 -15.54
N ASN A 108 22.21 -10.94 -16.23
CA ASN A 108 22.58 -11.25 -17.62
C ASN A 108 21.44 -11.02 -18.63
N ASP A 109 20.19 -10.91 -18.15
CA ASP A 109 19.00 -10.67 -18.98
C ASP A 109 18.17 -9.51 -18.41
N PRO A 110 18.31 -8.28 -18.92
CA PRO A 110 17.62 -7.10 -18.39
C PRO A 110 16.09 -7.13 -18.58
N ASN A 111 15.57 -8.10 -19.35
CA ASN A 111 14.12 -8.28 -19.47
C ASN A 111 13.54 -9.15 -18.35
N ARG A 112 14.40 -9.85 -17.61
CA ARG A 112 13.97 -10.83 -16.61
C ARG A 112 13.97 -10.23 -15.22
N LEU A 113 12.78 -10.32 -14.61
CA LEU A 113 12.47 -9.76 -13.31
C LEU A 113 11.69 -10.78 -12.46
N TYR A 114 12.00 -10.86 -11.18
CA TYR A 114 11.32 -11.70 -10.20
C TYR A 114 10.87 -10.89 -8.99
N VAL A 115 9.63 -11.12 -8.54
CA VAL A 115 9.04 -10.48 -7.37
C VAL A 115 8.52 -11.53 -6.40
N ALA A 116 8.99 -11.51 -5.16
CA ALA A 116 8.48 -12.36 -4.09
C ALA A 116 7.38 -11.59 -3.34
N GLY A 117 6.11 -11.90 -3.65
CA GLY A 117 4.93 -11.20 -3.16
C GLY A 117 4.14 -11.99 -2.12
N GLY A 118 3.69 -11.29 -1.06
CA GLY A 118 2.83 -11.84 0.00
C GLY A 118 2.81 -10.93 1.23
N LEU A 119 1.64 -10.34 1.56
CA LEU A 119 1.49 -9.27 2.56
C LEU A 119 1.78 -9.71 4.00
N TYR A 120 1.12 -10.78 4.48
CA TYR A 120 1.03 -11.09 5.91
C TYR A 120 1.50 -12.49 6.26
N LEU A 121 1.83 -12.68 7.57
CA LEU A 121 2.29 -13.95 8.13
C LEU A 121 1.22 -14.66 8.99
N GLY A 122 0.10 -14.00 9.29
CA GLY A 122 -0.96 -14.56 10.14
C GLY A 122 -1.60 -15.83 9.55
N SER A 123 -2.25 -16.65 10.38
CA SER A 123 -2.84 -17.93 9.96
C SER A 123 -3.88 -17.79 8.85
N GLY A 124 -4.63 -16.69 8.81
CA GLY A 124 -5.61 -16.39 7.77
C GLY A 124 -5.04 -15.76 6.49
N ALA A 125 -3.74 -15.41 6.45
CA ALA A 125 -3.12 -14.83 5.27
C ALA A 125 -2.89 -15.88 4.18
N ARG A 126 -2.98 -15.43 2.92
CA ARG A 126 -2.61 -16.22 1.75
C ARG A 126 -1.13 -16.60 1.79
N ASN A 127 -0.76 -17.74 1.24
CA ASN A 127 0.62 -18.03 0.92
C ASN A 127 1.16 -17.05 -0.11
N GLY A 128 2.46 -16.81 -0.09
CA GLY A 128 3.14 -15.97 -1.06
C GLY A 128 3.26 -16.65 -2.43
N ALA A 129 3.73 -15.88 -3.39
CA ALA A 129 4.08 -16.38 -4.71
C ALA A 129 5.36 -15.72 -5.22
N LEU A 130 6.06 -16.41 -6.12
CA LEU A 130 7.05 -15.81 -6.99
C LEU A 130 6.38 -15.40 -8.29
N LEU A 131 6.39 -14.11 -8.59
CA LEU A 131 5.97 -13.56 -9.87
C LEU A 131 7.22 -13.44 -10.73
N ALA A 132 7.23 -14.10 -11.90
CA ALA A 132 8.34 -14.10 -12.85
C ALA A 132 7.92 -13.41 -14.15
N SER A 133 8.71 -12.45 -14.60
CA SER A 133 8.53 -11.74 -15.87
C SER A 133 9.75 -11.95 -16.76
N ALA A 134 9.54 -11.99 -18.08
CA ALA A 134 10.57 -12.04 -19.11
C ALA A 134 10.51 -10.80 -20.05
N ASP A 135 9.75 -9.78 -19.67
CA ASP A 135 9.47 -8.59 -20.47
C ASP A 135 9.40 -7.31 -19.62
N ARG A 136 10.26 -7.22 -18.58
CA ARG A 136 10.38 -6.06 -17.66
C ARG A 136 9.12 -5.76 -16.86
N GLY A 137 8.34 -6.78 -16.53
CA GLY A 137 7.13 -6.66 -15.74
C GLY A 137 5.87 -6.30 -16.53
N VAL A 138 5.86 -6.45 -17.85
CA VAL A 138 4.65 -6.26 -18.67
C VAL A 138 3.69 -7.45 -18.52
N THR A 139 4.24 -8.67 -18.51
CA THR A 139 3.48 -9.91 -18.26
C THR A 139 4.15 -10.76 -17.18
N TRP A 140 3.34 -11.58 -16.49
CA TRP A 140 3.78 -12.32 -15.33
C TRP A 140 3.33 -13.78 -15.35
N GLN A 141 4.24 -14.67 -14.98
CA GLN A 141 3.92 -16.01 -14.54
C GLN A 141 3.90 -16.00 -12.99
N ILE A 142 2.80 -16.44 -12.39
CA ILE A 142 2.65 -16.51 -10.93
C ILE A 142 2.88 -17.95 -10.49
N ASN A 143 3.93 -18.17 -9.69
CA ASN A 143 4.28 -19.47 -9.14
C ASN A 143 3.99 -19.46 -7.63
N GLU A 144 2.95 -20.17 -7.20
CA GLU A 144 2.54 -20.27 -5.80
C GLU A 144 3.64 -20.91 -4.94
N LEU A 145 3.88 -20.33 -3.77
CA LEU A 145 4.84 -20.87 -2.80
C LEU A 145 4.09 -21.56 -1.65
N PRO A 146 4.67 -22.60 -1.04
CA PRO A 146 4.05 -23.27 0.11
C PRO A 146 4.22 -22.50 1.43
N VAL A 147 4.73 -21.27 1.39
CA VAL A 147 5.12 -20.43 2.54
C VAL A 147 4.51 -19.04 2.45
N LYS A 148 4.42 -18.34 3.59
CA LYS A 148 4.01 -16.94 3.68
C LYS A 148 5.24 -16.04 3.66
N LEU A 149 5.15 -14.87 3.01
CA LEU A 149 6.31 -14.00 2.82
C LEU A 149 6.38 -12.80 3.76
N GLY A 150 5.25 -12.14 4.04
CA GLY A 150 5.19 -11.04 5.01
C GLY A 150 5.81 -9.74 4.50
N GLY A 151 5.48 -9.35 3.26
CA GLY A 151 5.92 -8.08 2.66
C GLY A 151 5.48 -6.84 3.41
N ASN A 152 4.48 -6.97 4.32
CA ASN A 152 4.10 -5.91 5.27
C ASN A 152 4.26 -6.35 6.74
N SER A 153 5.29 -7.12 7.03
CA SER A 153 5.61 -7.60 8.37
C SER A 153 6.91 -6.98 8.90
N PRO A 154 7.21 -7.05 10.21
CA PRO A 154 8.49 -6.60 10.74
C PRO A 154 9.68 -7.26 10.04
N GLY A 155 10.70 -6.47 9.74
CA GLY A 155 11.89 -6.90 9.01
C GLY A 155 11.78 -6.72 7.49
N ARG A 156 10.64 -6.26 6.96
CA ARG A 156 10.42 -6.12 5.50
C ARG A 156 11.38 -5.16 4.80
N GLY A 157 11.87 -4.13 5.50
CA GLY A 157 12.84 -3.18 4.95
C GLY A 157 14.26 -3.72 4.85
N SER A 158 14.56 -4.95 5.32
CA SER A 158 15.86 -5.58 5.12
C SER A 158 15.88 -6.41 3.83
N GLY A 159 17.04 -6.57 3.21
CA GLY A 159 17.14 -7.35 1.97
C GLY A 159 18.35 -7.01 1.09
N GLU A 160 18.36 -7.36 -0.19
CA GLU A 160 17.32 -8.20 -0.80
C GLU A 160 17.44 -9.67 -0.35
N ARG A 161 16.32 -10.38 -0.31
CA ARG A 161 16.24 -11.79 0.11
C ARG A 161 16.06 -12.74 -1.07
N LEU A 162 15.69 -12.21 -2.22
CA LEU A 162 15.61 -12.92 -3.50
C LEU A 162 16.84 -12.56 -4.33
N GLN A 163 17.55 -13.56 -4.83
CA GLN A 163 18.74 -13.37 -5.67
C GLN A 163 18.70 -14.33 -6.83
N VAL A 164 19.07 -13.84 -8.01
CA VAL A 164 19.36 -14.66 -9.20
C VAL A 164 20.85 -14.93 -9.24
N ASP A 165 21.25 -16.18 -9.46
CA ASP A 165 22.66 -16.53 -9.56
C ASP A 165 23.27 -15.92 -10.82
N PRO A 166 24.36 -15.12 -10.71
CA PRO A 166 24.95 -14.42 -11.85
C PRO A 166 25.65 -15.34 -12.85
N ASP A 167 26.01 -16.57 -12.46
CA ASP A 167 26.67 -17.56 -13.31
C ASP A 167 25.69 -18.59 -13.87
N ASN A 168 24.49 -18.68 -13.30
CA ASN A 168 23.41 -19.55 -13.78
C ASN A 168 22.04 -18.97 -13.47
N GLY A 169 21.45 -18.24 -14.41
CA GLY A 169 20.14 -17.59 -14.25
C GLY A 169 18.95 -18.55 -14.06
N GLU A 170 19.17 -19.88 -14.03
CA GLU A 170 18.15 -20.86 -13.64
C GLU A 170 18.06 -21.01 -12.10
N ILE A 171 19.13 -20.61 -11.40
CA ILE A 171 19.23 -20.75 -9.94
C ILE A 171 18.76 -19.44 -9.27
N LEU A 172 17.77 -19.55 -8.37
CA LEU A 172 17.33 -18.47 -7.53
C LEU A 172 17.39 -18.91 -6.06
N TYR A 173 17.82 -18.00 -5.19
CA TYR A 173 17.74 -18.18 -3.73
C TYR A 173 16.69 -17.23 -3.17
N LEU A 174 15.83 -17.73 -2.28
CA LEU A 174 14.78 -16.96 -1.63
C LEU A 174 14.84 -17.17 -0.11
N GLY A 175 15.16 -16.09 0.60
CA GLY A 175 15.03 -16.02 2.06
C GLY A 175 13.60 -15.64 2.46
N THR A 176 13.00 -16.42 3.36
CA THR A 176 11.64 -16.19 3.84
C THR A 176 11.61 -15.55 5.22
N SER A 177 10.48 -14.99 5.61
CA SER A 177 10.34 -14.35 6.92
C SER A 177 10.19 -15.33 8.08
N GLN A 178 9.79 -16.61 7.84
CA GLN A 178 9.55 -17.61 8.90
C GLN A 178 9.95 -19.04 8.54
N ASP A 179 10.27 -19.33 7.28
CA ASP A 179 10.45 -20.70 6.79
C ASP A 179 11.88 -20.97 6.28
N GLY A 180 12.84 -20.07 6.57
CA GLY A 180 14.24 -20.25 6.24
C GLY A 180 14.59 -19.89 4.79
N LEU A 181 15.61 -20.55 4.26
CA LEU A 181 16.16 -20.32 2.94
C LEU A 181 15.70 -21.39 1.95
N MET A 182 15.27 -20.98 0.79
CA MET A 182 14.84 -21.85 -0.31
C MET A 182 15.69 -21.61 -1.56
N VAL A 183 15.81 -22.63 -2.41
CA VAL A 183 16.48 -22.57 -3.70
C VAL A 183 15.57 -23.10 -4.81
N SER A 184 15.56 -22.41 -5.93
CA SER A 184 15.04 -22.86 -7.23
C SER A 184 16.19 -23.20 -8.17
N LYS A 185 15.99 -24.16 -9.07
CA LYS A 185 16.92 -24.52 -10.16
C LYS A 185 16.24 -24.53 -11.53
N ASP A 186 15.07 -23.88 -11.60
CA ASP A 186 14.19 -23.89 -12.77
C ASP A 186 13.56 -22.51 -13.02
N ARG A 187 14.31 -21.43 -12.71
CA ARG A 187 13.87 -20.03 -12.85
C ARG A 187 12.66 -19.68 -11.99
N GLY A 188 12.60 -20.25 -10.79
CA GLY A 188 11.55 -19.94 -9.81
C GLY A 188 10.23 -20.66 -10.04
N ARG A 189 10.17 -21.68 -10.91
CA ARG A 189 8.94 -22.49 -11.09
C ARG A 189 8.67 -23.39 -9.89
N SER A 190 9.74 -23.88 -9.27
CA SER A 190 9.66 -24.65 -8.03
C SER A 190 10.79 -24.28 -7.07
N PHE A 191 10.56 -24.49 -5.78
CA PHE A 191 11.52 -24.22 -4.71
C PHE A 191 11.65 -25.42 -3.76
N THR A 192 12.88 -25.63 -3.28
CA THR A 192 13.18 -26.61 -2.23
C THR A 192 13.87 -25.92 -1.06
N HIS A 193 13.60 -26.34 0.17
CA HIS A 193 14.28 -25.81 1.35
C HIS A 193 15.75 -26.24 1.37
N LEU A 194 16.61 -25.30 1.76
CA LEU A 194 17.99 -25.57 2.14
C LEU A 194 18.08 -25.78 3.65
N GLY A 195 19.10 -26.53 4.11
CA GLY A 195 19.32 -26.85 5.52
C GLY A 195 19.81 -25.66 6.36
N PHE A 196 19.22 -24.47 6.18
CA PHE A 196 19.55 -23.28 6.95
C PHE A 196 18.67 -23.23 8.22
N GLU A 197 19.27 -23.46 9.37
CA GLU A 197 18.60 -23.56 10.67
C GLU A 197 17.90 -22.25 11.13
N PRO A 198 18.48 -21.02 10.94
CA PRO A 198 17.74 -19.80 11.21
C PRO A 198 16.59 -19.62 10.22
N ARG A 199 15.37 -19.42 10.75
CA ARG A 199 14.16 -19.38 9.90
C ARG A 199 13.78 -18.00 9.39
N HIS A 200 14.18 -16.92 10.10
CA HIS A 200 13.82 -15.56 9.72
C HIS A 200 14.98 -14.93 8.95
N VAL A 201 15.03 -15.15 7.66
CA VAL A 201 16.08 -14.62 6.79
C VAL A 201 15.90 -13.11 6.62
N SER A 202 16.98 -12.34 6.77
CA SER A 202 16.99 -10.89 6.58
C SER A 202 17.55 -10.46 5.23
N LEU A 203 18.58 -11.16 4.73
CA LEU A 203 19.16 -10.92 3.41
C LEU A 203 19.79 -12.21 2.84
N VAL A 204 19.98 -12.23 1.53
CA VAL A 204 20.78 -13.22 0.80
C VAL A 204 21.71 -12.45 -0.14
N LEU A 205 23.00 -12.80 -0.18
CA LEU A 205 23.98 -12.21 -1.08
C LEU A 205 24.88 -13.32 -1.66
N LEU A 206 25.06 -13.30 -2.99
CA LEU A 206 25.90 -14.25 -3.71
C LEU A 206 27.27 -13.63 -4.03
N ASP A 207 28.34 -14.43 -3.96
CA ASP A 207 29.66 -14.03 -4.45
C ASP A 207 29.89 -14.54 -5.87
N PRO A 208 29.76 -13.68 -6.90
CA PRO A 208 29.95 -14.09 -8.29
C PRO A 208 31.38 -14.58 -8.57
N ARG A 209 32.38 -14.21 -7.74
CA ARG A 209 33.78 -14.65 -7.91
C ARG A 209 33.97 -16.12 -7.52
N SER A 210 33.05 -16.69 -6.75
CA SER A 210 33.05 -18.11 -6.37
C SER A 210 32.33 -19.00 -7.39
N GLY A 211 31.71 -18.39 -8.41
CA GLY A 211 30.87 -19.06 -9.37
C GLY A 211 31.65 -19.80 -10.45
N ARG A 212 30.94 -20.68 -11.13
CA ARG A 212 31.38 -21.34 -12.35
C ARG A 212 30.22 -21.32 -13.33
N GLU A 213 30.51 -20.93 -14.55
CA GLU A 213 29.51 -20.87 -15.64
C GLU A 213 28.70 -22.18 -15.72
N GLY A 214 27.37 -22.07 -15.71
CA GLY A 214 26.44 -23.19 -15.74
C GLY A 214 26.28 -23.96 -14.42
N ILE A 215 27.15 -23.75 -13.42
CA ILE A 215 27.07 -24.42 -12.10
C ILE A 215 26.50 -23.46 -11.04
N GLY A 216 26.84 -22.19 -11.12
CA GLY A 216 26.46 -21.15 -10.19
C GLY A 216 27.44 -20.87 -9.06
N SER A 217 27.13 -19.86 -8.25
CA SER A 217 27.93 -19.37 -7.14
C SER A 217 28.06 -20.42 -6.03
N GLN A 218 29.27 -20.60 -5.49
CA GLN A 218 29.51 -21.53 -4.39
C GLN A 218 29.47 -20.83 -3.02
N THR A 219 29.79 -19.53 -2.98
CA THR A 219 29.76 -18.74 -1.76
C THR A 219 28.54 -17.86 -1.71
N LEU A 220 27.79 -17.96 -0.62
CA LEU A 220 26.66 -17.07 -0.32
C LEU A 220 26.66 -16.70 1.15
N TRP A 221 26.25 -15.46 1.45
CA TRP A 221 25.97 -14.97 2.80
C TRP A 221 24.48 -14.87 3.02
N VAL A 222 24.04 -15.25 4.25
CA VAL A 222 22.66 -15.19 4.66
C VAL A 222 22.56 -14.52 6.02
N GLY A 223 21.75 -13.47 6.11
CA GLY A 223 21.44 -12.79 7.35
C GLY A 223 20.23 -13.40 8.06
N SER A 224 20.18 -13.29 9.38
CA SER A 224 19.03 -13.77 10.16
C SER A 224 18.59 -12.80 11.25
N HIS A 225 17.26 -12.66 11.43
CA HIS A 225 16.64 -11.90 12.53
C HIS A 225 16.46 -12.72 13.80
N ASN A 226 16.02 -13.97 13.72
CA ASN A 226 15.66 -14.77 14.91
C ASN A 226 16.84 -15.46 15.59
N ARG A 227 17.93 -15.64 14.87
CA ARG A 227 19.27 -15.98 15.40
C ARG A 227 20.24 -14.93 14.86
N PRO A 228 20.28 -13.72 15.45
CA PRO A 228 20.94 -12.57 14.85
C PRO A 228 22.40 -12.85 14.53
N GLY A 229 22.75 -12.58 13.27
CA GLY A 229 24.10 -12.79 12.74
C GLY A 229 24.13 -13.03 11.24
N LEU A 230 25.34 -12.92 10.70
CA LEU A 230 25.63 -13.26 9.32
C LEU A 230 26.18 -14.69 9.25
N TYR A 231 25.73 -15.46 8.28
CA TYR A 231 26.14 -16.83 8.02
C TYR A 231 26.72 -16.93 6.62
N VAL A 232 27.71 -17.77 6.43
CA VAL A 232 28.34 -18.03 5.13
C VAL A 232 28.25 -19.51 4.77
N SER A 233 27.97 -19.77 3.51
CA SER A 233 28.14 -21.06 2.87
C SER A 233 29.24 -20.96 1.81
N HIS A 234 30.04 -22.00 1.64
CA HIS A 234 31.05 -22.14 0.58
C HIS A 234 30.76 -23.34 -0.35
N ASP A 235 29.56 -23.91 -0.26
CA ASP A 235 29.16 -25.11 -0.95
C ASP A 235 27.75 -25.01 -1.58
N ALA A 236 27.42 -23.81 -2.05
CA ALA A 236 26.13 -23.47 -2.66
C ALA A 236 24.91 -23.70 -1.74
N GLY A 237 25.07 -23.43 -0.43
CA GLY A 237 23.99 -23.52 0.54
C GLY A 237 23.77 -24.91 1.15
N ARG A 238 24.69 -25.88 0.96
CA ARG A 238 24.57 -27.21 1.58
C ARG A 238 24.90 -27.17 3.08
N SER A 239 25.83 -26.29 3.47
CA SER A 239 26.19 -26.06 4.87
C SER A 239 26.41 -24.59 5.15
N PHE A 240 26.22 -24.15 6.40
CA PHE A 240 26.33 -22.76 6.83
C PHE A 240 27.15 -22.66 8.12
N VAL A 241 28.03 -21.66 8.19
CA VAL A 241 28.78 -21.32 9.39
C VAL A 241 28.50 -19.88 9.75
N ARG A 242 28.25 -19.58 11.04
CA ARG A 242 28.11 -18.21 11.51
C ARG A 242 29.46 -17.50 11.46
N GLU A 243 29.48 -16.27 10.91
CA GLU A 243 30.65 -15.38 10.95
C GLU A 243 30.86 -14.86 12.39
N ALA A 244 31.74 -15.55 13.13
CA ALA A 244 31.91 -15.31 14.57
C ALA A 244 32.45 -13.91 14.91
N ALA A 245 33.15 -13.28 13.99
CA ALA A 245 33.72 -11.93 14.17
C ALA A 245 32.67 -10.82 14.00
N THR A 246 31.48 -11.12 13.49
CA THR A 246 30.41 -10.13 13.33
C THR A 246 29.59 -9.96 14.60
N PRO A 247 28.95 -8.78 14.81
CA PRO A 247 28.13 -8.55 15.99
C PRO A 247 26.93 -9.51 16.07
N ALA A 248 26.41 -9.70 17.29
CA ALA A 248 25.16 -10.45 17.52
C ALA A 248 23.94 -9.56 17.24
N GLN A 249 23.91 -8.98 16.03
CA GLN A 249 22.86 -8.13 15.48
C GLN A 249 22.37 -8.71 14.17
N ALA A 250 21.16 -8.36 13.74
CA ALA A 250 20.63 -8.84 12.46
C ALA A 250 21.21 -8.02 11.30
N PRO A 251 21.83 -8.66 10.30
CA PRO A 251 22.21 -7.98 9.06
C PRO A 251 20.98 -7.39 8.39
N GLN A 252 21.06 -6.14 7.91
CA GLN A 252 19.95 -5.47 7.24
C GLN A 252 20.15 -5.50 5.72
N HIS A 253 21.28 -4.95 5.25
CA HIS A 253 21.71 -5.00 3.85
C HIS A 253 23.18 -5.36 3.76
N ALA A 254 23.57 -5.85 2.60
CA ALA A 254 24.99 -6.14 2.30
C ALA A 254 25.30 -5.87 0.84
N VAL A 255 26.53 -5.45 0.57
CA VAL A 255 27.05 -5.24 -0.78
C VAL A 255 28.46 -5.76 -0.91
N LEU A 256 28.76 -6.41 -2.04
CA LEU A 256 30.10 -6.90 -2.38
C LEU A 256 30.72 -5.97 -3.42
N ALA A 257 31.81 -5.31 -3.06
CA ALA A 257 32.58 -4.48 -3.97
C ALA A 257 33.38 -5.32 -4.97
N GLY A 258 33.74 -4.73 -6.12
CA GLY A 258 34.49 -5.42 -7.17
C GLY A 258 35.85 -5.96 -6.75
N ASN A 259 36.49 -5.35 -5.75
CA ASN A 259 37.75 -5.82 -5.14
C ASN A 259 37.54 -6.97 -4.14
N GLY A 260 36.32 -7.36 -3.88
CA GLY A 260 35.96 -8.44 -2.96
C GLY A 260 35.77 -8.05 -1.51
N THR A 261 35.77 -6.77 -1.20
CA THR A 261 35.36 -6.30 0.12
C THR A 261 33.86 -6.41 0.27
N LEU A 262 33.41 -7.06 1.34
CA LEU A 262 32.00 -7.18 1.72
C LEU A 262 31.70 -6.11 2.77
N TYR A 263 30.64 -5.33 2.55
CA TYR A 263 30.13 -4.36 3.53
C TYR A 263 28.75 -4.81 3.98
N VAL A 264 28.46 -4.68 5.28
CA VAL A 264 27.22 -5.13 5.90
C VAL A 264 26.75 -4.13 6.94
N THR A 265 25.47 -3.74 6.88
CA THR A 265 24.80 -3.00 7.92
C THR A 265 24.08 -3.94 8.87
N PHE A 266 23.99 -3.56 10.13
CA PHE A 266 23.35 -4.33 11.18
C PHE A 266 22.38 -3.46 11.97
N ALA A 267 21.29 -4.09 12.44
CA ALA A 267 20.39 -3.49 13.43
C ALA A 267 19.82 -4.57 14.35
N ILE A 268 19.44 -4.17 15.57
CA ILE A 268 18.70 -5.02 16.50
C ILE A 268 17.78 -4.16 17.35
N GLY A 269 16.59 -4.69 17.64
CA GLY A 269 15.63 -4.08 18.54
C GLY A 269 15.74 -4.59 19.97
N ASP A 270 14.93 -4.04 20.87
CA ASP A 270 14.74 -4.56 22.20
C ASP A 270 13.79 -5.78 22.12
N GLY A 271 14.28 -6.93 22.55
CA GLY A 271 13.62 -8.21 22.38
C GLY A 271 14.02 -8.91 21.07
N GLN A 272 13.55 -10.13 20.85
CA GLN A 272 13.94 -10.96 19.70
C GLN A 272 13.07 -10.77 18.46
N THR A 273 12.51 -9.57 18.27
CA THR A 273 11.64 -9.28 17.13
C THR A 273 12.46 -8.81 15.93
N ALA A 274 12.08 -9.22 14.73
CA ALA A 274 12.64 -8.62 13.51
C ALA A 274 12.42 -7.10 13.53
N CYS A 275 13.48 -6.34 13.32
CA CYS A 275 13.43 -4.88 13.18
C CYS A 275 13.51 -4.48 11.71
N ASN A 276 13.28 -3.21 11.41
CA ASN A 276 13.19 -2.62 10.08
C ASN A 276 11.80 -2.76 9.40
N PRO A 277 11.10 -1.64 9.13
CA PRO A 277 11.60 -0.28 9.41
C PRO A 277 11.49 0.14 10.88
N SER A 278 10.76 -0.59 11.70
CA SER A 278 10.51 -0.24 13.12
C SER A 278 11.32 -1.09 14.08
N TYR A 279 11.47 -0.57 15.32
CA TYR A 279 12.08 -1.25 16.48
C TYR A 279 13.61 -1.34 16.49
N ALA A 280 14.33 -0.78 15.55
CA ALA A 280 15.79 -0.69 15.63
C ALA A 280 16.20 0.22 16.80
N LYS A 281 17.11 -0.24 17.65
CA LYS A 281 17.62 0.48 18.83
C LYS A 281 19.15 0.53 18.90
N ARG A 282 19.79 -0.39 18.23
CA ARG A 282 21.25 -0.50 18.11
C ARG A 282 21.59 -0.97 16.71
N GLY A 283 22.76 -0.60 16.23
CA GLY A 283 23.23 -1.03 14.92
C GLY A 283 24.69 -0.71 14.73
N SER A 284 25.27 -1.23 13.66
CA SER A 284 26.66 -1.00 13.29
C SER A 284 26.88 -1.26 11.80
N VAL A 285 28.01 -0.82 11.28
CA VAL A 285 28.44 -1.05 9.89
C VAL A 285 29.79 -1.74 9.91
N TRP A 286 29.90 -2.86 9.22
CA TRP A 286 31.12 -3.67 9.21
C TRP A 286 31.61 -3.94 7.79
N LYS A 287 32.91 -4.04 7.61
CA LYS A 287 33.52 -4.53 6.38
C LYS A 287 34.36 -5.78 6.61
N ARG A 288 34.35 -6.67 5.61
CA ARG A 288 35.25 -7.83 5.52
C ARG A 288 36.12 -7.65 4.29
N ASP A 289 37.43 -7.53 4.50
CA ASP A 289 38.40 -7.41 3.41
C ASP A 289 38.61 -8.75 2.67
N ALA A 290 39.33 -8.70 1.55
CA ALA A 290 39.61 -9.89 0.73
C ALA A 290 40.44 -10.96 1.47
N SER A 291 41.13 -10.60 2.57
CA SER A 291 41.84 -11.56 3.44
C SER A 291 40.93 -12.27 4.43
N GLY A 292 39.67 -11.82 4.53
CA GLY A 292 38.66 -12.35 5.46
C GLY A 292 38.64 -11.65 6.82
N ARG A 293 39.36 -10.56 7.01
CA ARG A 293 39.38 -9.80 8.26
C ARG A 293 38.20 -8.85 8.35
N TRP A 294 37.45 -8.92 9.45
CA TRP A 294 36.36 -8.02 9.78
C TRP A 294 36.82 -6.78 10.52
N THR A 295 36.26 -5.63 10.18
CA THR A 295 36.55 -4.33 10.82
C THR A 295 35.23 -3.57 11.00
N ASP A 296 35.02 -3.00 12.19
CA ASP A 296 33.94 -2.06 12.46
C ASP A 296 34.25 -0.71 11.80
N ILE A 297 33.34 -0.21 11.01
CA ILE A 297 33.42 1.07 10.28
C ILE A 297 32.19 1.94 10.53
N THR A 298 31.52 1.75 11.65
CA THR A 298 30.30 2.46 12.04
C THR A 298 30.51 3.98 12.04
N PRO A 299 29.69 4.78 11.31
CA PRO A 299 29.84 6.24 11.24
C PRO A 299 29.66 6.93 12.58
N GLU A 300 28.58 6.59 13.29
CA GLU A 300 28.22 7.12 14.61
C GLU A 300 27.71 6.00 15.50
N ASP A 301 28.13 5.98 16.77
CA ASP A 301 27.66 4.97 17.73
C ASP A 301 26.20 5.27 18.14
N PRO A 302 25.24 4.39 17.85
CA PRO A 302 23.85 4.56 18.26
C PRO A 302 23.64 4.69 19.78
N ALA A 303 24.60 4.29 20.60
CA ALA A 303 24.54 4.48 22.05
C ALA A 303 24.64 5.95 22.49
N HIS A 304 25.14 6.83 21.62
CA HIS A 304 25.16 8.27 21.87
C HIS A 304 23.84 8.97 21.55
N ASP A 305 22.88 8.27 20.93
CA ASP A 305 21.54 8.79 20.67
C ASP A 305 20.58 8.43 21.81
N ALA A 306 19.78 9.40 22.26
CA ALA A 306 18.86 9.23 23.41
C ALA A 306 17.81 8.11 23.23
N GLN A 307 17.46 7.78 21.98
CA GLN A 307 16.47 6.74 21.65
C GLN A 307 17.12 5.50 21.03
N GLY A 308 18.40 5.59 20.65
CA GLY A 308 19.09 4.61 19.84
C GLY A 308 18.53 4.51 18.42
N PHE A 309 19.30 3.91 17.52
CA PHE A 309 18.92 3.69 16.12
C PHE A 309 19.69 2.49 15.53
N GLY A 310 19.37 2.09 14.32
CA GLY A 310 20.09 1.07 13.56
C GLY A 310 20.70 1.61 12.28
N TYR A 311 21.42 0.74 11.57
CA TYR A 311 21.87 0.97 10.19
C TYR A 311 21.13 0.04 9.25
N SER A 312 20.74 0.53 8.04
CA SER A 312 19.96 -0.24 7.10
C SER A 312 20.58 -0.28 5.70
N GLY A 313 20.22 0.65 4.80
CA GLY A 313 20.72 0.65 3.43
C GLY A 313 22.23 0.79 3.35
N ILE A 314 22.85 0.15 2.37
CA ILE A 314 24.28 0.29 2.04
C ILE A 314 24.49 0.03 0.56
N ASP A 315 25.38 0.82 -0.06
CA ASP A 315 25.82 0.57 -1.43
C ASP A 315 27.22 1.13 -1.67
N VAL A 316 27.88 0.62 -2.71
CA VAL A 316 29.21 1.05 -3.14
C VAL A 316 29.15 1.71 -4.52
N ASP A 317 29.91 2.77 -4.68
CA ASP A 317 30.10 3.39 -5.99
C ASP A 317 30.97 2.47 -6.88
N ARG A 318 30.38 2.01 -7.97
CA ARG A 318 31.08 1.13 -8.93
C ARG A 318 32.07 1.88 -9.81
N GLN A 319 31.98 3.23 -9.86
CA GLN A 319 32.86 4.08 -10.64
C GLN A 319 34.09 4.58 -9.83
N VAL A 320 33.91 4.71 -8.50
CA VAL A 320 34.93 5.26 -7.60
C VAL A 320 35.22 4.26 -6.47
N PRO A 321 36.29 3.46 -6.57
CA PRO A 321 36.67 2.51 -5.53
C PRO A 321 36.86 3.19 -4.16
N GLY A 322 36.32 2.55 -3.11
CA GLY A 322 36.38 3.07 -1.73
C GLY A 322 35.25 4.07 -1.40
N ARG A 323 34.47 4.50 -2.39
CA ARG A 323 33.28 5.33 -2.13
C ARG A 323 32.07 4.45 -1.84
N LEU A 324 31.39 4.74 -0.74
CA LEU A 324 30.19 4.01 -0.32
C LEU A 324 29.24 4.92 0.47
N VAL A 325 27.96 4.51 0.54
CA VAL A 325 26.93 5.17 1.33
C VAL A 325 26.27 4.20 2.29
N VAL A 326 25.82 4.69 3.45
CA VAL A 326 24.97 3.94 4.39
C VAL A 326 23.84 4.82 4.91
N SER A 327 22.66 4.23 5.21
CA SER A 327 21.58 4.93 5.87
C SER A 327 21.40 4.47 7.31
N THR A 328 20.96 5.38 8.19
CA THR A 328 20.40 5.04 9.50
C THR A 328 18.95 4.61 9.37
N ILE A 329 18.41 4.00 10.41
CA ILE A 329 16.99 3.63 10.52
C ILE A 329 16.48 3.80 11.94
N GLU A 330 15.30 4.38 12.12
CA GLU A 330 14.65 4.63 13.43
C GLU A 330 15.38 5.66 14.32
N ARG A 331 16.09 6.60 13.73
CA ARG A 331 16.79 7.68 14.45
C ARG A 331 15.84 8.85 14.72
N TRP A 332 14.95 8.67 15.69
CA TRP A 332 13.86 9.63 15.95
C TRP A 332 14.29 10.90 16.69
N SER A 333 15.45 10.92 17.32
CA SER A 333 15.94 12.08 18.11
C SER A 333 16.28 13.29 17.24
N VAL A 334 16.94 13.03 16.08
CA VAL A 334 17.44 14.06 15.14
C VAL A 334 16.98 13.84 13.70
N GLY A 335 16.40 12.68 13.39
CA GLY A 335 16.06 12.21 12.05
C GLY A 335 17.07 11.21 11.51
N ASP A 336 16.60 10.35 10.59
CA ASP A 336 17.49 9.46 9.88
C ASP A 336 18.46 10.25 8.97
N ASP A 337 19.60 9.65 8.65
CA ASP A 337 20.65 10.25 7.83
C ASP A 337 21.25 9.25 6.83
N VAL A 338 21.89 9.77 5.80
CA VAL A 338 22.76 9.05 4.90
C VAL A 338 24.18 9.54 5.15
N PHE A 339 25.13 8.61 5.31
CA PHE A 339 26.55 8.89 5.42
C PHE A 339 27.27 8.45 4.15
N VAL A 340 28.26 9.21 3.71
CA VAL A 340 29.14 8.90 2.58
C VAL A 340 30.60 8.81 3.04
N SER A 341 31.30 7.79 2.56
CA SER A 341 32.75 7.62 2.74
C SER A 341 33.43 7.55 1.37
N THR A 342 34.71 7.92 1.30
CA THR A 342 35.58 7.79 0.10
C THR A 342 36.83 6.99 0.35
N ASP A 343 36.98 6.38 1.53
CA ASP A 343 38.14 5.66 2.00
C ASP A 343 37.80 4.33 2.65
N ASP A 344 36.86 3.59 2.03
CA ASP A 344 36.41 2.28 2.50
C ASP A 344 35.82 2.31 3.92
N GLY A 345 35.20 3.43 4.33
CA GLY A 345 34.54 3.58 5.62
C GLY A 345 35.52 3.96 6.77
N ALA A 346 36.73 4.40 6.46
CA ALA A 346 37.63 4.90 7.51
C ALA A 346 37.14 6.25 8.06
N HIS A 347 36.61 7.11 7.22
CA HIS A 347 35.96 8.38 7.59
C HIS A 347 34.62 8.54 6.90
N TRP A 348 33.71 9.26 7.56
CA TRP A 348 32.36 9.46 7.07
C TRP A 348 31.96 10.94 7.13
N SER A 349 31.17 11.35 6.17
CA SER A 349 30.50 12.65 6.13
C SER A 349 28.99 12.45 6.12
N SER A 350 28.24 13.19 6.97
CA SER A 350 26.78 13.24 6.93
C SER A 350 26.33 13.92 5.66
N VAL A 351 25.48 13.27 4.88
CA VAL A 351 24.83 13.85 3.70
C VAL A 351 23.68 14.74 4.15
N GLY A 352 22.93 14.33 5.19
CA GLY A 352 21.81 15.11 5.72
C GLY A 352 22.21 16.50 6.19
N ALA A 353 23.41 16.66 6.78
CA ALA A 353 23.94 17.96 7.19
C ALA A 353 24.17 18.95 6.01
N HIS A 354 24.22 18.43 4.79
CA HIS A 354 24.49 19.18 3.55
C HIS A 354 23.35 19.01 2.52
N SER A 355 22.16 18.64 2.95
CA SER A 355 21.04 18.34 2.05
C SER A 355 20.06 19.50 1.93
N HIS A 356 19.41 19.56 0.76
CA HIS A 356 18.21 20.33 0.52
C HIS A 356 17.20 19.47 -0.23
N HIS A 357 15.96 19.40 0.28
CA HIS A 357 14.89 18.55 -0.24
C HIS A 357 13.82 19.40 -0.93
N ASP A 358 13.68 19.28 -2.24
CA ASP A 358 12.61 19.96 -2.99
C ASP A 358 11.34 19.10 -3.01
N ALA A 359 10.36 19.50 -2.20
CA ALA A 359 9.01 18.95 -2.16
C ALA A 359 7.96 19.91 -2.72
N SER A 360 8.34 20.97 -3.42
CA SER A 360 7.45 22.07 -3.84
C SER A 360 6.30 21.60 -4.74
N ALA A 361 6.51 20.54 -5.53
CA ALA A 361 5.47 19.94 -6.38
C ALA A 361 4.42 19.12 -5.58
N TYR A 362 4.66 18.87 -4.28
CA TYR A 362 3.82 18.03 -3.43
C TYR A 362 3.44 18.75 -2.12
N PRO A 363 2.45 19.66 -2.15
CA PRO A 363 2.07 20.46 -0.97
C PRO A 363 1.75 19.62 0.27
N TRP A 364 1.23 18.41 0.10
CA TRP A 364 0.93 17.51 1.20
C TRP A 364 2.19 17.13 2.00
N LEU A 365 3.32 16.94 1.33
CA LEU A 365 4.58 16.56 1.97
C LEU A 365 5.13 17.71 2.80
N VAL A 366 5.01 18.95 2.32
CA VAL A 366 5.40 20.13 3.09
C VAL A 366 4.59 20.19 4.41
N ASN A 367 3.29 19.92 4.35
CA ASN A 367 2.44 19.83 5.56
C ASN A 367 2.87 18.67 6.47
N TYR A 368 3.15 17.50 5.89
CA TYR A 368 3.54 16.30 6.62
C TYR A 368 4.87 16.47 7.35
N MET A 369 5.85 17.06 6.70
CA MET A 369 7.17 17.38 7.26
C MET A 369 7.17 18.64 8.14
N ARG A 370 6.06 19.35 8.24
CA ARG A 370 5.90 20.60 9.02
C ARG A 370 6.88 21.72 8.59
N GLY A 371 7.22 21.76 7.31
CA GLY A 371 8.17 22.71 6.73
C GLY A 371 9.64 22.45 7.12
N GLU A 372 9.96 21.31 7.72
CA GLU A 372 11.34 20.94 8.04
C GLU A 372 12.04 20.37 6.80
N ASP A 373 13.26 20.82 6.54
CA ASP A 373 14.16 20.27 5.51
C ASP A 373 15.05 19.20 6.14
N LYS A 374 14.71 17.92 5.96
CA LYS A 374 15.42 16.78 6.55
C LYS A 374 15.24 15.51 5.71
N MET A 375 16.13 14.53 5.90
CA MET A 375 16.11 13.25 5.19
C MET A 375 14.80 12.45 5.36
N GLY A 376 14.09 12.63 6.46
CA GLY A 376 12.86 11.91 6.75
C GLY A 376 13.03 10.81 7.79
N HIS A 377 12.24 9.73 7.65
CA HIS A 377 12.30 8.59 8.57
C HIS A 377 12.11 7.28 7.82
N TRP A 378 12.55 6.16 8.42
CA TRP A 378 12.49 4.83 7.84
C TRP A 378 13.31 4.72 6.54
N LEU A 379 14.55 5.21 6.58
CA LEU A 379 15.46 5.09 5.46
C LEU A 379 15.96 3.64 5.33
N ALA A 380 15.05 2.75 4.88
CA ALA A 380 15.34 1.32 4.82
C ALA A 380 16.41 0.99 3.79
N ASP A 381 16.47 1.70 2.68
CA ASP A 381 17.44 1.44 1.62
C ASP A 381 17.99 2.73 1.00
N VAL A 382 19.25 2.69 0.59
CA VAL A 382 19.96 3.72 -0.18
C VAL A 382 20.82 3.04 -1.25
N LYS A 383 20.74 3.53 -2.49
CA LYS A 383 21.51 2.99 -3.63
C LYS A 383 22.19 4.09 -4.42
N ILE A 384 23.37 3.76 -4.97
CA ILE A 384 24.08 4.57 -5.96
C ILE A 384 23.87 3.97 -7.34
N ASP A 385 23.60 4.80 -8.35
CA ASP A 385 23.52 4.33 -9.73
C ASP A 385 24.85 3.70 -10.16
N PRO A 386 24.89 2.44 -10.58
CA PRO A 386 26.14 1.77 -10.94
C PRO A 386 26.88 2.40 -12.12
N PHE A 387 26.25 3.33 -12.86
CA PHE A 387 26.80 4.04 -14.01
C PHE A 387 27.08 5.53 -13.74
N ASP A 388 26.66 6.04 -12.58
CA ASP A 388 26.83 7.45 -12.19
C ASP A 388 26.89 7.59 -10.68
N GLY A 389 28.11 7.74 -10.15
CA GLY A 389 28.34 7.83 -8.69
C GLY A 389 27.81 9.09 -8.02
N ASP A 390 27.35 10.09 -8.79
CA ASP A 390 26.68 11.27 -8.25
C ASP A 390 25.15 11.11 -8.21
N ARG A 391 24.64 10.08 -8.87
CA ARG A 391 23.21 9.73 -8.81
C ARG A 391 22.96 8.72 -7.70
N ALA A 392 22.08 9.09 -6.75
CA ALA A 392 21.68 8.23 -5.67
C ALA A 392 20.19 8.35 -5.38
N ILE A 393 19.62 7.28 -4.78
CA ILE A 393 18.22 7.20 -4.39
C ILE A 393 18.11 6.63 -2.98
N TYR A 394 17.18 7.15 -2.17
CA TYR A 394 16.78 6.52 -0.91
C TYR A 394 15.28 6.54 -0.70
N GLY A 395 14.76 5.54 0.02
CA GLY A 395 13.35 5.39 0.38
C GLY A 395 13.06 5.86 1.79
N THR A 396 11.81 6.27 2.01
CA THR A 396 11.28 6.69 3.31
C THR A 396 9.92 6.07 3.58
N GLY A 397 9.39 6.27 4.79
CA GLY A 397 8.03 5.85 5.16
C GLY A 397 6.90 6.62 4.45
N TYR A 398 7.22 7.48 3.47
CA TYR A 398 6.24 8.28 2.75
C TYR A 398 6.57 8.50 1.25
N GLY A 399 7.63 7.90 0.74
CA GLY A 399 8.05 8.03 -0.66
C GLY A 399 9.56 7.87 -0.82
N LEU A 400 10.11 8.44 -1.87
CA LEU A 400 11.52 8.33 -2.21
C LEU A 400 12.11 9.65 -2.71
N TRP A 401 13.43 9.78 -2.54
CA TRP A 401 14.21 10.93 -2.93
C TRP A 401 15.35 10.52 -3.87
N LEU A 402 15.57 11.30 -4.91
CA LEU A 402 16.63 11.08 -5.90
C LEU A 402 17.51 12.32 -6.01
N THR A 403 18.82 12.11 -6.08
CA THR A 403 19.80 13.17 -6.37
C THR A 403 20.66 12.81 -7.57
N ASP A 404 21.13 13.83 -8.29
CA ASP A 404 22.12 13.72 -9.34
C ASP A 404 23.44 14.47 -8.96
N ASN A 405 23.66 14.80 -7.65
CA ASN A 405 24.86 15.50 -7.18
C ASN A 405 25.35 15.07 -5.79
N LEU A 406 25.29 13.76 -5.49
CA LEU A 406 25.70 13.21 -4.19
C LEU A 406 27.10 13.66 -3.75
N GLY A 407 28.05 13.76 -4.68
CA GLY A 407 29.42 14.20 -4.42
C GLY A 407 29.59 15.63 -3.93
N ALA A 408 28.53 16.45 -3.92
CA ALA A 408 28.57 17.79 -3.35
C ALA A 408 28.85 17.74 -1.84
N ALA A 409 28.31 16.78 -1.10
CA ALA A 409 28.55 16.61 0.35
C ALA A 409 30.06 16.49 0.68
N LEU A 410 30.82 15.79 -0.16
CA LEU A 410 32.25 15.58 0.02
C LEU A 410 33.10 16.85 -0.14
N LYS A 411 32.52 17.90 -0.70
CA LYS A 411 33.15 19.19 -0.97
C LYS A 411 32.57 20.32 -0.09
N GLY A 412 31.75 19.96 0.90
CA GLY A 412 31.03 20.91 1.75
C GLY A 412 29.95 21.70 1.02
N GLY A 413 29.52 21.23 -0.17
CA GLY A 413 28.42 21.79 -0.94
C GLY A 413 27.08 21.13 -0.61
N THR A 414 25.99 21.65 -1.15
CA THR A 414 24.63 21.15 -0.91
C THR A 414 24.24 20.04 -1.88
N VAL A 415 23.84 18.90 -1.34
CA VAL A 415 23.18 17.81 -2.09
C VAL A 415 21.70 18.19 -2.28
N LYS A 416 21.23 18.17 -3.53
CA LYS A 416 19.84 18.48 -3.87
C LYS A 416 19.07 17.19 -4.08
N TRP A 417 17.99 17.00 -3.33
CA TRP A 417 17.11 15.84 -3.43
C TRP A 417 15.77 16.26 -4.04
N ASP A 418 15.37 15.61 -5.12
CA ASP A 418 14.05 15.72 -5.72
C ASP A 418 13.13 14.63 -5.13
N PHE A 419 11.91 14.98 -4.76
CA PHE A 419 10.89 13.98 -4.38
C PHE A 419 10.38 13.28 -5.64
N ALA A 420 11.01 12.17 -6.01
CA ALA A 420 10.91 11.56 -7.33
C ALA A 420 9.80 10.48 -7.41
N VAL A 421 8.59 10.80 -6.97
CA VAL A 421 7.46 9.86 -6.84
C VAL A 421 6.41 9.97 -7.94
N THR A 422 6.70 10.63 -9.05
CA THR A 422 5.73 10.79 -10.15
C THR A 422 5.17 9.42 -10.58
N ASN A 423 3.84 9.24 -10.49
CA ASN A 423 3.10 8.00 -10.75
C ASN A 423 3.47 6.80 -9.84
N LEU A 424 4.19 7.05 -8.75
CA LEU A 424 4.33 6.09 -7.66
C LEU A 424 3.36 6.51 -6.57
N GLU A 425 2.26 5.76 -6.46
CA GLU A 425 1.18 6.00 -5.51
C GLU A 425 1.11 4.83 -4.55
N GLU A 426 1.23 5.12 -3.25
CA GLU A 426 1.29 4.06 -2.23
C GLU A 426 0.43 4.39 -1.01
N THR A 427 -0.54 5.30 -1.16
CA THR A 427 -1.49 5.56 -0.10
C THR A 427 -2.49 4.43 0.08
N ALA A 428 -2.75 4.03 1.35
CA ALA A 428 -3.90 3.21 1.72
C ALA A 428 -5.14 4.10 1.75
N THR A 429 -5.79 4.32 0.59
CA THR A 429 -6.98 5.15 0.48
C THR A 429 -8.22 4.34 0.87
N LEU A 430 -8.81 4.65 2.03
CA LEU A 430 -9.85 3.84 2.65
C LEU A 430 -11.24 4.16 2.16
N GLU A 431 -11.50 5.43 1.89
CA GLU A 431 -12.76 5.89 1.35
C GLU A 431 -12.55 7.07 0.41
N ILE A 432 -13.27 7.05 -0.71
CA ILE A 432 -13.33 8.15 -1.68
C ILE A 432 -14.79 8.54 -1.91
N ARG A 433 -15.01 9.85 -2.13
CA ARG A 433 -16.31 10.44 -2.50
C ARG A 433 -16.10 11.46 -3.60
N SER A 434 -17.01 11.49 -4.58
CA SER A 434 -17.06 12.51 -5.63
C SER A 434 -18.28 13.39 -5.40
N PRO A 435 -18.12 14.62 -4.86
CA PRO A 435 -19.22 15.52 -4.60
C PRO A 435 -19.86 16.09 -5.87
N SER A 436 -21.12 16.49 -5.75
CA SER A 436 -21.89 17.17 -6.82
C SER A 436 -21.47 18.64 -7.05
N GLY A 437 -20.45 19.12 -6.34
CA GLY A 437 -19.91 20.47 -6.45
C GLY A 437 -18.76 20.68 -5.46
N GLY A 438 -17.95 21.69 -5.69
CA GLY A 438 -16.71 21.91 -4.94
C GLY A 438 -15.56 21.03 -5.44
N ALA A 439 -14.92 20.27 -4.55
CA ALA A 439 -13.88 19.34 -4.93
C ALA A 439 -14.42 18.24 -5.85
N THR A 440 -13.63 17.85 -6.86
CA THR A 440 -13.95 16.73 -7.75
C THR A 440 -13.89 15.40 -7.00
N LEU A 441 -12.95 15.27 -6.06
CA LEU A 441 -12.75 14.05 -5.29
C LEU A 441 -12.30 14.38 -3.86
N LEU A 442 -12.85 13.65 -2.89
CA LEU A 442 -12.42 13.61 -1.49
C LEU A 442 -11.86 12.24 -1.18
N GLY A 443 -10.73 12.16 -0.46
CA GLY A 443 -10.15 10.89 -0.03
C GLY A 443 -9.84 10.89 1.47
N ALA A 444 -10.23 9.82 2.17
CA ALA A 444 -9.80 9.49 3.52
C ALA A 444 -8.72 8.41 3.43
N MET A 445 -7.55 8.66 4.04
CA MET A 445 -6.35 7.84 3.87
C MET A 445 -5.79 7.35 5.19
N GLY A 446 -5.15 6.20 5.15
CA GLY A 446 -4.30 5.72 6.24
C GLY A 446 -3.09 6.61 6.46
N ASP A 447 -2.65 6.71 7.71
CA ASP A 447 -1.42 7.35 8.18
C ASP A 447 -1.26 8.86 7.92
N VAL A 448 -1.63 9.35 6.76
CA VAL A 448 -1.37 10.73 6.34
C VAL A 448 -2.55 11.68 6.53
N SER A 449 -3.76 11.23 6.73
CA SER A 449 -5.02 11.97 6.92
C SER A 449 -5.97 11.81 5.73
N GLY A 450 -5.98 12.71 4.80
CA GLY A 450 -6.82 12.73 3.61
C GLY A 450 -6.59 14.00 2.81
N ALA A 451 -7.20 14.06 1.64
CA ALA A 451 -7.04 15.18 0.73
C ALA A 451 -8.30 15.43 -0.11
N ALA A 452 -8.38 16.64 -0.67
CA ALA A 452 -9.37 17.02 -1.67
C ALA A 452 -8.69 17.39 -2.98
N TRP A 453 -9.16 16.85 -4.09
CA TRP A 453 -8.70 17.18 -5.42
C TRP A 453 -9.76 18.03 -6.13
N ASP A 454 -9.39 19.24 -6.54
CA ASP A 454 -10.20 20.07 -7.45
C ASP A 454 -10.02 19.60 -8.90
N ASP A 455 -8.82 19.11 -9.22
CA ASP A 455 -8.42 18.57 -10.52
C ASP A 455 -7.67 17.24 -10.30
N VAL A 456 -8.29 16.15 -10.70
CA VAL A 456 -7.73 14.80 -10.53
C VAL A 456 -6.52 14.49 -11.42
N ALA A 457 -6.11 15.44 -12.27
CA ALA A 457 -4.86 15.36 -13.02
C ALA A 457 -3.67 16.04 -12.31
N LYS A 458 -3.89 16.61 -11.12
CA LYS A 458 -2.88 17.32 -10.33
C LYS A 458 -2.88 16.86 -8.88
N THR A 459 -1.77 17.10 -8.18
CA THR A 459 -1.69 16.89 -6.73
C THR A 459 -2.66 17.80 -5.99
N PRO A 460 -3.16 17.41 -4.79
CA PRO A 460 -4.06 18.22 -3.98
C PRO A 460 -3.46 19.59 -3.67
N ARG A 461 -4.07 20.67 -4.15
CA ARG A 461 -3.56 22.04 -4.01
C ARG A 461 -3.37 22.46 -2.55
N ASN A 462 -4.29 22.08 -1.68
CA ASN A 462 -4.25 22.42 -0.25
C ASN A 462 -3.50 21.40 0.59
N GLY A 463 -2.85 20.40 -0.03
CA GLY A 463 -2.17 19.32 0.66
C GLY A 463 -3.13 18.43 1.46
N LEU A 464 -2.76 18.11 2.70
CA LEU A 464 -3.53 17.24 3.58
C LEU A 464 -4.64 17.98 4.32
N PHE A 465 -5.70 17.26 4.67
CA PHE A 465 -6.68 17.73 5.65
C PHE A 465 -6.00 18.03 6.99
N ALA A 466 -6.14 19.25 7.49
CA ALA A 466 -5.59 19.66 8.79
C ALA A 466 -6.55 19.30 9.95
N PRO A 467 -6.03 18.85 11.11
CA PRO A 467 -4.66 18.38 11.35
C PRO A 467 -4.37 17.08 10.60
N SER A 468 -3.11 16.90 10.22
CA SER A 468 -2.61 15.75 9.45
C SER A 468 -1.94 14.69 10.35
N ASN A 469 -1.33 13.67 9.71
CA ASN A 469 -0.59 12.59 10.37
C ASN A 469 -1.46 11.69 11.25
N GLN A 470 -2.64 11.34 10.74
CA GLN A 470 -3.61 10.46 11.39
C GLN A 470 -4.32 9.63 10.32
N THR A 471 -4.70 8.41 10.65
CA THR A 471 -5.56 7.61 9.79
C THR A 471 -6.97 8.16 9.79
N ASN A 472 -7.44 8.63 8.63
CA ASN A 472 -8.84 8.97 8.41
C ASN A 472 -9.57 7.73 7.87
N ARG A 473 -10.69 7.38 8.51
CA ARG A 473 -11.47 6.17 8.17
C ARG A 473 -12.56 6.43 7.15
N SER A 474 -13.19 7.57 7.27
CA SER A 474 -14.38 7.89 6.50
C SER A 474 -14.44 9.39 6.22
N VAL A 475 -14.99 9.72 5.07
CA VAL A 475 -15.33 11.08 4.65
C VAL A 475 -16.69 11.06 3.95
N ASP A 476 -17.59 11.98 4.32
CA ASP A 476 -18.87 12.17 3.64
C ASP A 476 -19.23 13.65 3.54
N PHE A 477 -20.14 13.98 2.66
CA PHE A 477 -20.54 15.35 2.34
C PHE A 477 -22.07 15.48 2.21
N ALA A 478 -22.57 16.70 2.39
CA ALA A 478 -23.99 17.01 2.20
C ALA A 478 -24.30 17.18 0.69
N GLN A 479 -25.14 16.30 0.13
CA GLN A 479 -25.44 16.28 -1.32
C GLN A 479 -25.99 17.60 -1.85
N LEU A 480 -26.83 18.31 -1.07
CA LEU A 480 -27.45 19.56 -1.46
C LEU A 480 -26.59 20.80 -1.08
N ARG A 481 -25.56 20.60 -0.27
CA ARG A 481 -24.63 21.61 0.20
C ARG A 481 -23.21 21.05 0.27
N PRO A 482 -22.54 20.74 -0.87
CA PRO A 482 -21.32 19.97 -0.92
C PRO A 482 -20.12 20.56 -0.15
N ALA A 483 -20.21 21.85 0.22
CA ALA A 483 -19.20 22.49 1.08
C ALA A 483 -19.22 21.98 2.54
N ILE A 484 -20.34 21.35 2.97
CA ILE A 484 -20.42 20.73 4.29
C ILE A 484 -19.90 19.30 4.19
N ILE A 485 -18.76 19.04 4.84
CA ILE A 485 -18.03 17.78 4.80
C ILE A 485 -17.74 17.35 6.23
N ALA A 486 -17.79 16.06 6.52
CA ALA A 486 -17.30 15.50 7.79
C ALA A 486 -16.34 14.34 7.54
N ARG A 487 -15.37 14.15 8.44
CA ARG A 487 -14.41 13.05 8.40
C ARG A 487 -14.13 12.48 9.79
N THR A 488 -13.83 11.20 9.86
CA THR A 488 -13.43 10.53 11.11
C THR A 488 -11.94 10.20 11.10
N ALA A 489 -11.31 10.21 12.27
CA ALA A 489 -9.88 9.93 12.42
C ALA A 489 -9.55 9.16 13.70
N ASP A 490 -8.73 8.12 13.58
CA ASP A 490 -8.48 7.11 14.61
C ASP A 490 -7.92 7.69 15.92
N GLN A 491 -6.85 8.44 15.82
CA GLN A 491 -6.03 8.87 16.97
C GLN A 491 -6.44 10.24 17.51
N ALA A 492 -7.45 10.88 16.88
CA ALA A 492 -7.95 12.14 17.34
C ALA A 492 -8.73 11.98 18.66
N PRO A 493 -8.44 12.77 19.69
CA PRO A 493 -9.26 12.78 20.91
C PRO A 493 -10.74 13.04 20.62
N THR A 494 -11.04 13.91 19.66
CA THR A 494 -12.39 14.25 19.21
C THR A 494 -13.01 13.23 18.27
N GLY A 495 -12.21 12.35 17.65
CA GLY A 495 -12.66 11.32 16.72
C GLY A 495 -12.94 11.80 15.28
N GLY A 496 -12.91 13.12 15.03
CA GLY A 496 -13.13 13.64 13.68
C GLY A 496 -13.25 15.16 13.63
N TRP A 497 -13.52 15.64 12.41
CA TRP A 497 -13.69 17.06 12.07
C TRP A 497 -14.78 17.25 11.03
N TRP A 498 -15.27 18.48 10.94
CA TRP A 498 -16.15 18.90 9.88
C TRP A 498 -15.69 20.22 9.26
N SER A 499 -16.11 20.48 8.03
CA SER A 499 -15.84 21.69 7.25
C SER A 499 -17.16 22.26 6.74
N ALA A 500 -17.23 23.60 6.59
CA ALA A 500 -18.35 24.31 5.96
C ALA A 500 -17.95 25.00 4.64
N ASP A 501 -16.70 24.90 4.25
CA ASP A 501 -16.09 25.64 3.14
C ASP A 501 -15.39 24.75 2.13
N GLY A 502 -15.84 23.51 1.98
CA GLY A 502 -15.31 22.58 0.99
C GLY A 502 -13.93 22.04 1.33
N SER A 503 -13.63 21.80 2.61
CA SER A 503 -12.38 21.26 3.14
C SER A 503 -11.21 22.25 3.28
N VAL A 504 -11.44 23.54 3.13
CA VAL A 504 -10.39 24.55 3.33
C VAL A 504 -10.06 24.71 4.81
N THR A 505 -11.10 24.82 5.67
CA THR A 505 -10.92 24.84 7.11
C THR A 505 -11.66 23.70 7.79
N TRP A 506 -11.11 23.22 8.92
CA TRP A 506 -11.62 22.09 9.65
C TRP A 506 -11.87 22.42 11.12
N HIS A 507 -13.06 22.11 11.60
CA HIS A 507 -13.48 22.29 12.99
C HIS A 507 -13.53 20.92 13.69
N PRO A 508 -12.91 20.74 14.86
CA PRO A 508 -12.94 19.47 15.56
C PRO A 508 -14.35 19.15 16.08
N PHE A 509 -14.68 17.87 16.16
CA PHE A 509 -15.86 17.42 16.88
C PHE A 509 -15.77 17.76 18.37
N GLY A 510 -16.88 18.04 18.99
CA GLY A 510 -17.01 18.19 20.44
C GLY A 510 -16.85 16.87 21.19
N ALA A 511 -16.87 16.94 22.51
CA ALA A 511 -16.77 15.75 23.34
C ALA A 511 -17.88 14.74 23.05
N SER A 512 -17.53 13.45 23.01
CA SER A 512 -18.43 12.34 22.78
C SER A 512 -18.18 11.21 23.77
N THR A 513 -19.07 10.22 23.79
CA THR A 513 -18.91 8.99 24.59
C THR A 513 -17.95 7.98 23.96
N ARG A 514 -17.35 8.30 22.79
CA ARG A 514 -16.41 7.43 22.13
C ARG A 514 -15.17 7.18 22.96
N THR A 515 -14.71 5.94 22.98
CA THR A 515 -13.40 5.56 23.53
C THR A 515 -12.47 5.14 22.40
N THR A 516 -11.17 5.38 22.58
CA THR A 516 -10.13 4.98 21.60
C THR A 516 -9.54 3.62 21.88
N LYS A 517 -9.91 2.99 22.99
CA LYS A 517 -9.43 1.67 23.41
C LYS A 517 -10.58 0.80 23.89
N SER A 518 -10.51 -0.49 23.60
CA SER A 518 -11.39 -1.50 24.18
C SER A 518 -11.07 -1.75 25.66
N ALA A 519 -11.95 -2.45 26.36
CA ALA A 519 -11.73 -2.88 27.73
C ALA A 519 -10.44 -3.73 27.91
N THR A 520 -9.99 -4.41 26.87
CA THR A 520 -8.73 -5.20 26.83
C THR A 520 -7.51 -4.38 26.42
N GLY A 521 -7.65 -3.06 26.22
CA GLY A 521 -6.56 -2.15 25.84
C GLY A 521 -6.24 -2.07 24.34
N GLY A 522 -6.91 -2.88 23.50
CA GLY A 522 -6.76 -2.81 22.04
C GLY A 522 -7.33 -1.51 21.48
N TYR A 523 -6.74 -0.99 20.40
CA TYR A 523 -7.23 0.20 19.72
C TYR A 523 -8.54 -0.07 18.99
N LEU A 524 -9.46 0.91 19.07
CA LEU A 524 -10.69 0.99 18.31
C LEU A 524 -10.57 2.13 17.30
N ASN A 525 -10.90 1.85 16.04
CA ASN A 525 -10.85 2.86 15.00
C ASN A 525 -12.04 3.84 15.10
N ALA A 526 -11.95 4.97 14.42
CA ALA A 526 -12.96 6.01 14.49
C ALA A 526 -14.26 5.63 13.77
N GLY A 527 -14.26 4.58 12.97
CA GLY A 527 -15.45 4.11 12.23
C GLY A 527 -15.90 5.07 11.14
N THR A 528 -17.17 4.97 10.76
CA THR A 528 -17.75 5.63 9.59
C THR A 528 -18.71 6.76 9.97
N ILE A 529 -18.85 7.74 9.07
CA ILE A 529 -19.76 8.89 9.24
C ILE A 529 -20.63 9.08 8.00
N ALA A 530 -21.88 9.52 8.21
CA ALA A 530 -22.76 10.01 7.16
C ALA A 530 -23.23 11.43 7.48
N VAL A 531 -23.27 12.26 6.43
CA VAL A 531 -23.74 13.66 6.48
C VAL A 531 -25.09 13.74 5.76
N SER A 532 -26.13 14.27 6.42
CA SER A 532 -27.45 14.42 5.82
C SER A 532 -27.42 15.28 4.55
N ALA A 533 -28.43 15.14 3.66
CA ALA A 533 -28.46 15.81 2.38
C ALA A 533 -28.25 17.34 2.45
N GLY A 534 -28.85 18.00 3.44
CA GLY A 534 -28.70 19.44 3.71
C GLY A 534 -27.55 19.79 4.65
N GLY A 535 -26.90 18.81 5.24
CA GLY A 535 -25.80 19.01 6.20
C GLY A 535 -26.28 19.34 7.61
N THR A 536 -27.55 19.19 7.92
CA THR A 536 -28.13 19.55 9.24
C THR A 536 -27.91 18.52 10.33
N ALA A 537 -27.56 17.29 9.96
CA ALA A 537 -27.31 16.19 10.89
C ALA A 537 -26.15 15.30 10.41
N PHE A 538 -25.43 14.73 11.38
CA PHE A 538 -24.39 13.73 11.19
C PHE A 538 -24.71 12.48 11.99
N VAL A 539 -24.54 11.31 11.39
CA VAL A 539 -24.58 10.01 12.09
C VAL A 539 -23.21 9.37 12.01
N TRP A 540 -22.64 9.09 13.17
CA TRP A 540 -21.29 8.56 13.33
C TRP A 540 -21.32 7.20 14.03
N ALA A 541 -20.75 6.17 13.40
CA ALA A 541 -20.64 4.81 13.93
C ALA A 541 -19.18 4.46 14.25
N PRO A 542 -18.66 4.73 15.45
CA PRO A 542 -17.34 4.32 15.89
C PRO A 542 -17.27 2.79 15.99
N GLU A 543 -16.09 2.19 15.77
CA GLU A 543 -15.89 0.74 15.83
C GLU A 543 -16.32 0.15 17.19
N LYS A 544 -17.18 -0.89 17.14
CA LYS A 544 -17.66 -1.66 18.30
C LYS A 544 -18.23 -0.80 19.44
N GLN A 545 -18.84 0.32 19.11
CA GLN A 545 -19.43 1.26 20.04
C GLN A 545 -20.83 1.67 19.57
N PRO A 546 -21.69 2.23 20.47
CA PRO A 546 -22.95 2.80 20.06
C PRO A 546 -22.76 3.92 19.03
N ALA A 547 -23.60 3.94 18.00
CA ALA A 547 -23.61 5.06 17.06
C ALA A 547 -24.05 6.35 17.75
N LEU A 548 -23.56 7.46 17.24
CA LEU A 548 -23.77 8.82 17.76
C LEU A 548 -24.41 9.68 16.67
N CYS A 549 -25.26 10.60 17.10
CA CYS A 549 -25.89 11.60 16.25
C CYS A 549 -25.56 13.01 16.71
N SER A 550 -25.31 13.90 15.76
CA SER A 550 -25.17 15.34 15.99
C SER A 550 -26.10 16.12 15.07
N ARG A 551 -26.70 17.20 15.58
CA ARG A 551 -27.56 18.13 14.82
C ARG A 551 -27.04 19.56 14.86
N ASP A 552 -25.78 19.73 15.24
CA ASP A 552 -25.09 21.02 15.39
C ASP A 552 -23.66 20.98 14.82
N HIS A 553 -23.50 20.22 13.74
CA HIS A 553 -22.22 20.01 13.04
C HIS A 553 -21.12 19.42 13.94
N GLY A 554 -21.49 18.41 14.74
CA GLY A 554 -20.53 17.68 15.56
C GLY A 554 -20.08 18.39 16.83
N LYS A 555 -20.72 19.49 17.25
CA LYS A 555 -20.42 20.18 18.52
C LYS A 555 -20.89 19.36 19.71
N THR A 556 -22.06 18.75 19.61
CA THR A 556 -22.60 17.83 20.60
C THR A 556 -23.03 16.51 19.97
N TRP A 557 -22.89 15.43 20.72
CA TRP A 557 -23.19 14.08 20.27
C TRP A 557 -24.10 13.36 21.26
N VAL A 558 -25.14 12.72 20.75
CA VAL A 558 -26.07 11.90 21.54
C VAL A 558 -26.10 10.46 20.99
N PRO A 559 -26.28 9.45 21.86
CA PRO A 559 -26.42 8.06 21.40
C PRO A 559 -27.66 7.88 20.50
N VAL A 560 -27.49 7.11 19.42
CA VAL A 560 -28.57 6.76 18.50
C VAL A 560 -29.40 5.62 19.09
N ALA A 561 -30.74 5.78 19.13
CA ALA A 561 -31.65 4.73 19.53
C ALA A 561 -31.93 3.74 18.40
N GLY A 562 -32.07 2.44 18.70
CA GLY A 562 -32.41 1.41 17.70
C GLY A 562 -31.30 1.07 16.73
N TRP A 563 -30.04 1.46 17.00
CA TRP A 563 -28.89 1.11 16.14
C TRP A 563 -28.55 -0.38 16.22
N PRO A 564 -28.25 -1.05 15.08
CA PRO A 564 -27.91 -2.48 15.07
C PRO A 564 -26.69 -2.82 15.92
N ARG A 565 -26.75 -3.97 16.58
CA ARG A 565 -25.61 -4.52 17.33
C ARG A 565 -25.27 -5.88 16.75
N GLY A 566 -24.06 -6.01 16.20
CA GLY A 566 -23.60 -7.24 15.57
C GLY A 566 -22.07 -7.39 15.60
N GLU A 567 -21.58 -8.50 15.07
CA GLU A 567 -20.14 -8.76 14.94
C GLU A 567 -19.43 -7.78 13.97
N VAL A 568 -20.18 -7.29 12.98
CA VAL A 568 -19.70 -6.30 12.01
C VAL A 568 -20.46 -4.99 12.24
N ASP A 569 -19.70 -3.91 12.34
CA ASP A 569 -20.27 -2.58 12.55
C ASP A 569 -21.18 -2.19 11.39
N ALA A 570 -22.36 -1.70 11.74
CA ALA A 570 -23.30 -1.15 10.79
C ALA A 570 -22.82 0.22 10.29
N ILE A 571 -23.01 0.48 9.00
CA ILE A 571 -22.53 1.71 8.32
C ILE A 571 -23.72 2.65 8.11
N PRO A 572 -23.66 3.91 8.60
CA PRO A 572 -24.67 4.90 8.31
C PRO A 572 -24.61 5.36 6.86
N VAL A 573 -25.77 5.52 6.23
CA VAL A 573 -25.92 6.04 4.87
C VAL A 573 -26.99 7.14 4.90
N ALA A 574 -26.65 8.34 4.44
CA ALA A 574 -27.61 9.42 4.32
C ALA A 574 -28.40 9.29 3.01
N ASP A 575 -29.71 9.57 3.04
CA ASP A 575 -30.47 9.87 1.82
C ASP A 575 -29.84 11.09 1.13
N ARG A 576 -29.76 11.07 -0.18
CA ARG A 576 -29.10 12.16 -0.92
C ARG A 576 -30.05 13.28 -1.35
N GLN A 577 -31.36 13.15 -1.07
CA GLN A 577 -32.40 14.16 -1.37
C GLN A 577 -33.12 14.63 -0.12
N ALA A 578 -33.47 13.73 0.80
CA ALA A 578 -34.19 14.07 2.00
C ALA A 578 -33.23 14.37 3.14
N ASP A 579 -33.17 15.63 3.53
CA ASP A 579 -32.38 16.03 4.70
C ASP A 579 -32.91 15.38 5.99
N GLY A 580 -32.00 14.88 6.84
CA GLY A 580 -32.33 14.20 8.09
C GLY A 580 -32.84 12.76 7.93
N VAL A 581 -32.86 12.20 6.73
CA VAL A 581 -33.14 10.77 6.49
C VAL A 581 -31.86 9.98 6.39
N PHE A 582 -31.78 8.85 7.14
CA PHE A 582 -30.63 7.96 7.15
C PHE A 582 -31.06 6.50 7.10
N TYR A 583 -30.18 5.65 6.61
CA TYR A 583 -30.34 4.21 6.50
C TYR A 583 -29.15 3.49 7.12
N THR A 584 -29.35 2.25 7.55
CA THR A 584 -28.28 1.30 7.83
C THR A 584 -28.77 -0.13 7.60
N LEU A 585 -27.86 -1.02 7.20
CA LEU A 585 -28.15 -2.44 7.04
C LEU A 585 -27.82 -3.19 8.33
N ASP A 586 -28.84 -3.80 8.94
CA ASP A 586 -28.62 -4.86 9.93
C ASP A 586 -28.42 -6.19 9.20
N ARG A 587 -27.15 -6.56 9.06
CA ARG A 587 -26.73 -7.78 8.34
C ARG A 587 -27.19 -9.06 9.04
N ALA A 588 -27.24 -9.05 10.36
CA ALA A 588 -27.60 -10.22 11.16
C ALA A 588 -29.13 -10.44 11.15
N ALA A 589 -29.90 -9.37 11.19
CA ALA A 589 -31.35 -9.44 11.11
C ALA A 589 -31.86 -9.62 9.66
N GLY A 590 -31.09 -9.14 8.65
CA GLY A 590 -31.49 -9.11 7.26
C GLY A 590 -32.54 -8.03 7.01
N GLU A 591 -32.28 -6.81 7.51
CA GLU A 591 -33.19 -5.67 7.36
C GLU A 591 -32.45 -4.34 7.17
N ILE A 592 -33.08 -3.39 6.49
CA ILE A 592 -32.65 -2.00 6.46
C ILE A 592 -33.45 -1.25 7.52
N LEU A 593 -32.74 -0.61 8.44
CA LEU A 593 -33.30 0.33 9.40
C LEU A 593 -33.26 1.74 8.83
N VAL A 594 -34.29 2.52 9.16
CA VAL A 594 -34.50 3.89 8.66
C VAL A 594 -34.65 4.85 9.81
N SER A 595 -33.98 5.99 9.72
CA SER A 595 -34.21 7.18 10.54
C SER A 595 -34.86 8.27 9.68
N VAL A 596 -35.87 8.97 10.24
CA VAL A 596 -36.50 10.15 9.64
C VAL A 596 -36.51 11.36 10.57
N ASP A 597 -35.76 11.28 11.65
CA ASP A 597 -35.69 12.26 12.73
C ASP A 597 -34.29 12.89 12.89
N GLY A 598 -33.53 12.92 11.82
CA GLY A 598 -32.17 13.47 11.82
C GLY A 598 -31.12 12.54 12.42
N GLY A 599 -31.36 11.23 12.44
CA GLY A 599 -30.41 10.23 12.94
C GLY A 599 -30.55 9.90 14.42
N LEU A 600 -31.54 10.47 15.12
CA LEU A 600 -31.74 10.23 16.57
C LEU A 600 -32.22 8.81 16.87
N SER A 601 -33.09 8.27 16.00
CA SER A 601 -33.59 6.91 16.16
C SER A 601 -33.68 6.17 14.83
N PHE A 602 -33.44 4.87 14.86
CA PHE A 602 -33.60 3.96 13.72
C PHE A 602 -34.69 2.94 14.04
N ARG A 603 -35.53 2.64 13.03
CA ARG A 603 -36.61 1.69 13.12
C ARG A 603 -36.57 0.76 11.92
N SER A 604 -37.13 -0.44 12.06
CA SER A 604 -37.27 -1.39 10.96
C SER A 604 -38.01 -0.72 9.77
N GLY A 605 -37.43 -0.80 8.61
CA GLY A 605 -37.98 -0.25 7.38
C GLY A 605 -38.22 -1.34 6.33
N ILE A 606 -37.17 -2.00 5.84
CA ILE A 606 -37.26 -3.07 4.82
C ILE A 606 -36.78 -4.36 5.46
N THR A 607 -37.60 -5.39 5.46
CA THR A 607 -37.34 -6.70 6.09
C THR A 607 -37.32 -7.82 5.04
N GLY A 608 -36.88 -9.01 5.47
CA GLY A 608 -36.88 -10.20 4.62
C GLY A 608 -35.67 -10.29 3.68
N LEU A 609 -34.65 -9.48 3.91
CA LEU A 609 -33.38 -9.59 3.20
C LEU A 609 -32.59 -10.81 3.67
N PRO A 610 -31.68 -11.35 2.83
CA PRO A 610 -30.75 -12.38 3.26
C PRO A 610 -29.92 -11.94 4.48
N ARG A 611 -29.77 -12.82 5.45
CA ARG A 611 -28.86 -12.64 6.57
C ARG A 611 -27.44 -12.93 6.10
N LEU A 612 -26.48 -12.07 6.45
CA LEU A 612 -25.11 -12.19 6.01
C LEU A 612 -24.17 -12.54 7.17
N ALA A 613 -23.29 -13.50 6.93
CA ALA A 613 -22.17 -13.78 7.81
C ALA A 613 -21.16 -12.63 7.79
N SER A 614 -20.30 -12.57 8.83
CA SER A 614 -19.32 -11.48 8.99
C SER A 614 -18.34 -11.34 7.82
N TRP A 615 -17.99 -12.43 7.17
CA TRP A 615 -17.05 -12.48 6.03
C TRP A 615 -17.69 -12.09 4.68
N GLN A 616 -19.02 -12.09 4.55
CA GLN A 616 -19.70 -11.76 3.31
C GLN A 616 -19.67 -10.25 3.07
N SER A 617 -19.47 -9.82 1.84
CA SER A 617 -19.49 -8.40 1.47
C SER A 617 -20.90 -7.83 1.52
N SER A 618 -21.02 -6.58 1.97
CA SER A 618 -22.27 -5.82 1.87
C SER A 618 -21.97 -4.34 1.69
N GLN A 619 -22.85 -3.63 1.01
CA GLN A 619 -22.82 -2.18 0.88
C GLN A 619 -24.23 -1.66 0.63
N LEU A 620 -24.60 -0.56 1.26
CA LEU A 620 -25.82 0.20 0.99
C LEU A 620 -25.41 1.55 0.40
N VAL A 621 -26.05 1.93 -0.72
CA VAL A 621 -25.81 3.20 -1.41
C VAL A 621 -27.15 3.88 -1.69
N ALA A 622 -27.30 5.13 -1.29
CA ALA A 622 -28.44 5.96 -1.65
C ALA A 622 -28.15 6.71 -2.96
N ALA A 623 -29.06 6.64 -3.93
CA ALA A 623 -28.90 7.29 -5.23
C ALA A 623 -29.05 8.83 -5.09
N PRO A 624 -28.17 9.63 -5.68
CA PRO A 624 -28.40 11.07 -5.77
C PRO A 624 -29.57 11.35 -6.71
N GLY A 625 -30.34 12.41 -6.46
CA GLY A 625 -31.42 12.83 -7.34
C GLY A 625 -32.77 12.09 -7.20
N ALA A 626 -32.82 11.02 -6.42
CA ALA A 626 -34.07 10.25 -6.20
C ALA A 626 -34.25 9.96 -4.70
N LEU A 627 -35.47 10.26 -4.20
CA LEU A 627 -35.80 10.03 -2.80
C LEU A 627 -36.00 8.54 -2.55
N ARG A 628 -35.29 8.01 -1.53
CA ARG A 628 -35.36 6.61 -1.09
C ARG A 628 -35.03 5.59 -2.18
N ASP A 629 -34.23 5.99 -3.15
CA ASP A 629 -33.69 5.08 -4.15
C ASP A 629 -32.38 4.49 -3.61
N LEU A 630 -32.35 3.18 -3.40
CA LEU A 630 -31.28 2.47 -2.73
C LEU A 630 -30.72 1.32 -3.58
N TRP A 631 -29.41 1.19 -3.57
CA TRP A 631 -28.70 0.02 -4.10
C TRP A 631 -28.07 -0.76 -2.96
N LEU A 632 -28.26 -2.07 -2.97
CA LEU A 632 -27.84 -2.95 -1.89
C LEU A 632 -27.01 -4.12 -2.42
N VAL A 633 -25.76 -4.19 -2.00
CA VAL A 633 -24.88 -5.34 -2.20
C VAL A 633 -25.10 -6.34 -1.07
N LEU A 634 -25.40 -7.58 -1.40
CA LEU A 634 -25.61 -8.71 -0.49
C LEU A 634 -24.77 -9.90 -0.93
N HIS A 635 -23.45 -9.72 -0.98
CA HIS A 635 -22.43 -10.70 -1.37
C HIS A 635 -22.61 -11.25 -2.81
N ASP A 636 -23.48 -12.24 -3.01
CA ASP A 636 -23.79 -12.88 -4.29
C ASP A 636 -24.97 -12.23 -5.03
N THR A 637 -25.52 -11.18 -4.46
CA THR A 637 -26.75 -10.53 -4.95
C THR A 637 -26.58 -9.02 -4.94
N LEU A 638 -27.03 -8.37 -6.00
CA LEU A 638 -27.19 -6.92 -6.09
C LEU A 638 -28.69 -6.60 -6.24
N VAL A 639 -29.19 -5.71 -5.41
CA VAL A 639 -30.59 -5.33 -5.39
C VAL A 639 -30.74 -3.83 -5.62
N HIS A 640 -31.65 -3.42 -6.47
CA HIS A 640 -32.06 -2.03 -6.65
C HIS A 640 -33.47 -1.85 -6.06
N MET A 641 -33.64 -0.86 -5.21
CA MET A 641 -34.91 -0.45 -4.59
C MET A 641 -35.23 0.98 -5.05
N PRO A 642 -35.91 1.16 -6.17
CA PRO A 642 -36.05 2.47 -6.84
C PRO A 642 -36.92 3.49 -6.09
N SER A 643 -37.72 3.06 -5.12
CA SER A 643 -38.48 3.88 -4.15
C SER A 643 -39.18 2.99 -3.13
N ALA A 644 -39.75 3.59 -2.06
CA ALA A 644 -40.49 2.83 -1.06
C ALA A 644 -41.77 2.18 -1.61
N ASP A 645 -42.32 2.68 -2.71
CA ASP A 645 -43.61 2.25 -3.29
C ASP A 645 -43.43 1.27 -4.45
N LYS A 646 -42.18 1.01 -4.88
CA LYS A 646 -41.87 0.08 -5.98
C LYS A 646 -41.22 -1.19 -5.45
N PRO A 647 -41.49 -2.33 -6.08
CA PRO A 647 -40.84 -3.58 -5.67
C PRO A 647 -39.33 -3.51 -5.87
N ALA A 648 -38.60 -4.16 -4.98
CA ALA A 648 -37.18 -4.34 -5.13
C ALA A 648 -36.86 -5.20 -6.36
N ILE A 649 -35.80 -4.82 -7.08
CA ILE A 649 -35.37 -5.49 -8.32
C ILE A 649 -34.04 -6.19 -8.03
N THR A 650 -34.05 -7.52 -8.09
CA THR A 650 -32.80 -8.29 -8.06
C THR A 650 -32.13 -8.19 -9.42
N ILE A 651 -30.89 -7.72 -9.43
CA ILE A 651 -30.10 -7.54 -10.64
C ILE A 651 -29.60 -8.91 -11.13
N ARG A 652 -29.85 -9.18 -12.40
CA ARG A 652 -29.48 -10.45 -13.04
C ARG A 652 -27.98 -10.48 -13.40
N ASN A 653 -27.48 -11.69 -13.66
CA ASN A 653 -26.09 -11.94 -14.09
C ASN A 653 -25.01 -11.57 -13.06
N VAL A 654 -25.38 -11.27 -11.82
CA VAL A 654 -24.44 -11.09 -10.71
C VAL A 654 -24.13 -12.45 -10.10
N VAL A 655 -22.86 -12.81 -10.03
CA VAL A 655 -22.36 -14.02 -9.34
C VAL A 655 -21.83 -13.63 -7.97
N GLU A 656 -21.14 -12.48 -7.90
CA GLU A 656 -20.61 -11.89 -6.69
C GLU A 656 -20.50 -10.39 -6.88
N CYS A 657 -20.95 -9.61 -5.92
CA CYS A 657 -20.83 -8.16 -5.93
C CYS A 657 -20.08 -7.69 -4.69
N TRP A 658 -19.10 -6.83 -4.88
CA TRP A 658 -18.28 -6.31 -3.77
C TRP A 658 -18.51 -4.84 -3.52
N LYS A 659 -18.71 -4.05 -4.59
CA LYS A 659 -18.99 -2.62 -4.51
C LYS A 659 -19.94 -2.19 -5.62
N VAL A 660 -20.73 -1.17 -5.32
CA VAL A 660 -21.57 -0.45 -6.29
C VAL A 660 -21.39 1.06 -6.12
N ALA A 661 -21.39 1.81 -7.20
CA ALA A 661 -21.38 3.26 -7.22
C ALA A 661 -22.30 3.81 -8.33
N LEU A 662 -22.72 5.07 -8.17
CA LEU A 662 -23.62 5.75 -9.11
C LEU A 662 -22.92 7.02 -9.59
N GLY A 663 -22.95 7.25 -10.91
CA GLY A 663 -22.37 8.41 -11.55
C GLY A 663 -23.37 9.13 -12.45
N LYS A 664 -22.89 10.13 -13.20
CA LYS A 664 -23.71 10.88 -14.15
C LYS A 664 -24.41 9.93 -15.13
N ALA A 665 -25.68 10.18 -15.40
CA ALA A 665 -26.46 9.46 -16.40
C ALA A 665 -25.81 9.53 -17.80
N ALA A 666 -25.96 8.46 -18.57
CA ALA A 666 -25.54 8.44 -19.97
C ALA A 666 -26.34 9.49 -20.79
N PRO A 667 -25.78 10.01 -21.88
CA PRO A 667 -26.49 10.93 -22.75
C PRO A 667 -27.85 10.37 -23.19
N GLY A 668 -28.92 11.14 -22.93
CA GLY A 668 -30.31 10.74 -23.24
C GLY A 668 -30.94 9.70 -22.30
N LYS A 669 -30.32 9.42 -21.17
CA LYS A 669 -30.87 8.58 -20.11
C LYS A 669 -31.26 9.40 -18.88
N ASP A 670 -32.35 8.99 -18.23
CA ASP A 670 -32.86 9.66 -17.04
C ASP A 670 -32.31 9.09 -15.72
N TYR A 671 -31.72 7.90 -15.76
CA TYR A 671 -31.18 7.25 -14.59
C TYR A 671 -29.65 7.24 -14.61
N HIS A 672 -29.04 7.24 -13.42
CA HIS A 672 -27.61 7.18 -13.20
C HIS A 672 -26.92 6.03 -13.93
N ALA A 673 -25.71 6.24 -14.41
CA ALA A 673 -24.82 5.15 -14.73
C ALA A 673 -24.45 4.39 -13.45
N VAL A 674 -24.59 3.08 -13.47
CA VAL A 674 -24.31 2.19 -12.33
C VAL A 674 -22.99 1.48 -12.56
N TYR A 675 -22.07 1.59 -11.61
CA TYR A 675 -20.77 0.94 -11.66
C TYR A 675 -20.72 -0.17 -10.62
N VAL A 676 -20.29 -1.36 -11.04
CA VAL A 676 -20.19 -2.55 -10.19
C VAL A 676 -18.79 -3.12 -10.25
N TRP A 677 -18.17 -3.31 -9.11
CA TRP A 677 -17.00 -4.16 -8.96
C TRP A 677 -17.43 -5.49 -8.38
N GLY A 678 -17.18 -6.57 -9.14
CA GLY A 678 -17.67 -7.88 -8.79
C GLY A 678 -17.32 -8.95 -9.80
N ARG A 679 -18.04 -10.05 -9.73
CA ARG A 679 -18.00 -11.14 -10.69
C ARG A 679 -19.37 -11.27 -11.36
N LEU A 680 -19.45 -10.97 -12.64
CA LEU A 680 -20.66 -11.00 -13.43
C LEU A 680 -20.58 -12.02 -14.54
N LEU A 681 -21.74 -12.54 -14.99
CA LEU A 681 -21.80 -13.43 -16.14
C LEU A 681 -21.64 -12.62 -17.44
N VAL A 682 -20.54 -12.84 -18.14
CA VAL A 682 -20.27 -12.33 -19.50
C VAL A 682 -20.32 -13.51 -20.44
N ARG A 683 -21.27 -13.52 -21.39
CA ARG A 683 -21.50 -14.66 -22.31
C ARG A 683 -21.61 -16.01 -21.58
N GLY A 684 -22.26 -15.99 -20.40
CA GLY A 684 -22.49 -17.18 -19.58
C GLY A 684 -21.30 -17.64 -18.73
N GLN A 685 -20.16 -16.93 -18.74
CA GLN A 685 -19.00 -17.22 -17.92
C GLN A 685 -18.82 -16.17 -16.82
N PRO A 686 -18.47 -16.55 -15.58
CA PRO A 686 -18.15 -15.62 -14.51
C PRO A 686 -16.85 -14.84 -14.83
N VAL A 687 -16.94 -13.53 -14.92
CA VAL A 687 -15.79 -12.63 -15.15
C VAL A 687 -15.68 -11.67 -13.98
N GLU A 688 -14.50 -11.63 -13.35
CA GLU A 688 -14.13 -10.62 -12.35
C GLU A 688 -13.77 -9.32 -13.07
N GLY A 689 -14.28 -8.19 -12.58
CA GLY A 689 -13.93 -6.89 -13.13
C GLY A 689 -14.79 -5.73 -12.63
N LEU A 690 -14.60 -4.60 -13.30
CA LEU A 690 -15.40 -3.40 -13.20
C LEU A 690 -16.38 -3.36 -14.37
N PHE A 691 -17.63 -3.11 -14.05
CA PHE A 691 -18.72 -3.09 -15.03
C PHE A 691 -19.51 -1.79 -14.93
N ARG A 692 -20.03 -1.31 -16.06
CA ARG A 692 -20.96 -0.17 -16.14
C ARG A 692 -22.28 -0.61 -16.74
N SER A 693 -23.35 -0.11 -16.17
CA SER A 693 -24.71 -0.20 -16.70
C SER A 693 -25.26 1.21 -16.93
N ASP A 694 -25.89 1.42 -18.08
CA ASP A 694 -26.56 2.67 -18.46
C ASP A 694 -28.11 2.50 -18.52
N ASP A 695 -28.62 1.40 -17.94
CA ASP A 695 -30.02 1.00 -17.97
C ASP A 695 -30.50 0.44 -16.61
N ALA A 696 -30.03 1.05 -15.51
CA ALA A 696 -30.37 0.70 -14.14
C ALA A 696 -30.14 -0.79 -13.80
N GLY A 697 -29.05 -1.37 -14.32
CA GLY A 697 -28.65 -2.75 -14.03
C GLY A 697 -29.27 -3.83 -14.91
N ALA A 698 -30.02 -3.46 -15.97
CA ALA A 698 -30.61 -4.43 -16.90
C ALA A 698 -29.51 -5.09 -17.76
N SER A 699 -28.47 -4.35 -18.14
CA SER A 699 -27.30 -4.86 -18.84
C SER A 699 -26.02 -4.23 -18.32
N PHE A 700 -24.88 -4.92 -18.51
CA PHE A 700 -23.55 -4.47 -18.05
C PHE A 700 -22.51 -4.61 -19.16
N THR A 701 -21.66 -3.60 -19.26
CA THR A 701 -20.45 -3.61 -20.08
C THR A 701 -19.22 -3.63 -19.16
N ARG A 702 -18.29 -4.55 -19.40
CA ARG A 702 -17.00 -4.54 -18.68
C ARG A 702 -16.19 -3.32 -19.11
N ILE A 703 -15.64 -2.56 -18.14
CA ILE A 703 -14.90 -1.31 -18.39
C ILE A 703 -13.43 -1.39 -18.02
N ASP A 704 -13.02 -2.38 -17.22
CA ASP A 704 -11.62 -2.72 -17.01
C ASP A 704 -11.13 -3.74 -18.04
N ASP A 705 -9.87 -4.12 -17.94
CA ASP A 705 -9.23 -5.17 -18.73
C ASP A 705 -8.33 -6.03 -17.83
N ASP A 706 -7.65 -7.02 -18.42
CA ASP A 706 -6.82 -7.96 -17.66
C ASP A 706 -5.51 -7.36 -17.12
N ARG A 707 -5.15 -6.14 -17.54
CA ARG A 707 -4.00 -5.38 -17.01
C ARG A 707 -4.38 -4.40 -15.91
N HIS A 708 -5.68 -4.05 -15.78
CA HIS A 708 -6.18 -3.00 -14.89
C HIS A 708 -7.28 -3.53 -13.96
N ARG A 709 -6.94 -4.56 -13.17
CA ARG A 709 -7.84 -5.21 -12.20
C ARG A 709 -7.71 -4.65 -10.78
N TYR A 710 -6.52 -4.15 -10.42
CA TYR A 710 -6.21 -3.43 -9.18
C TYR A 710 -6.42 -4.20 -7.86
N GLY A 711 -6.52 -5.51 -7.88
CA GLY A 711 -6.67 -6.31 -6.66
C GLY A 711 -7.93 -5.98 -5.86
N LEU A 712 -7.79 -5.78 -4.55
CA LEU A 712 -8.86 -5.39 -3.64
C LEU A 712 -9.13 -3.88 -3.73
N LEU A 713 -10.34 -3.51 -4.13
CA LEU A 713 -10.79 -2.13 -4.06
C LEU A 713 -11.38 -1.84 -2.67
N LEU A 714 -10.75 -0.95 -1.92
CA LEU A 714 -11.24 -0.47 -0.63
C LEU A 714 -12.45 0.43 -0.81
N SER A 715 -12.45 1.27 -1.86
CA SER A 715 -13.55 2.16 -2.18
C SER A 715 -13.75 2.30 -3.68
N LEU A 716 -15.00 2.60 -4.07
CA LEU A 716 -15.44 2.85 -5.44
C LEU A 716 -16.41 4.04 -5.41
N THR A 717 -16.20 5.02 -6.27
CA THR A 717 -17.14 6.12 -6.51
C THR A 717 -17.12 6.52 -7.99
N ALA A 718 -18.15 7.22 -8.45
CA ALA A 718 -18.22 7.70 -9.83
C ALA A 718 -18.53 9.18 -9.86
N ASP A 719 -18.13 9.86 -10.93
CA ASP A 719 -18.29 11.29 -11.08
C ASP A 719 -19.78 11.65 -11.36
N PRO A 720 -20.40 12.50 -10.53
CA PRO A 720 -21.78 12.90 -10.74
C PRO A 720 -21.94 13.97 -11.85
N LEU A 721 -20.85 14.56 -12.34
CA LEU A 721 -20.84 15.65 -13.29
C LEU A 721 -20.28 15.27 -14.67
N GLU A 722 -19.43 14.22 -14.71
CA GLU A 722 -18.81 13.72 -15.95
C GLU A 722 -19.22 12.28 -16.22
N TYR A 723 -20.03 12.05 -17.26
CA TYR A 723 -20.45 10.71 -17.64
C TYR A 723 -19.28 9.80 -17.99
N GLY A 724 -19.31 8.58 -17.50
CA GLY A 724 -18.32 7.57 -17.78
C GLY A 724 -17.12 7.60 -16.82
N THR A 725 -16.90 8.69 -16.09
CA THR A 725 -15.75 8.80 -15.16
C THR A 725 -16.03 8.03 -13.87
N VAL A 726 -15.09 7.17 -13.50
CA VAL A 726 -15.12 6.35 -12.28
C VAL A 726 -13.78 6.41 -11.54
N TYR A 727 -13.85 6.39 -10.22
CA TYR A 727 -12.68 6.39 -9.34
C TYR A 727 -12.67 5.12 -8.50
N VAL A 728 -11.51 4.48 -8.43
CA VAL A 728 -11.27 3.31 -7.58
C VAL A 728 -10.11 3.58 -6.64
N ALA A 729 -10.21 3.07 -5.41
CA ALA A 729 -9.14 3.11 -4.41
C ALA A 729 -8.68 1.68 -4.11
N PRO A 730 -7.64 1.19 -4.80
CA PRO A 730 -7.07 -0.12 -4.51
C PRO A 730 -6.32 -0.13 -3.18
N HIS A 731 -6.11 -1.30 -2.62
CA HIS A 731 -5.29 -1.47 -1.42
C HIS A 731 -3.82 -1.12 -1.71
N GLY A 732 -3.34 0.01 -1.15
CA GLY A 732 -1.95 0.44 -1.26
C GLY A 732 -1.53 1.02 -2.62
N ARG A 733 -2.51 1.39 -3.51
CA ARG A 733 -2.21 1.90 -4.84
C ARG A 733 -2.83 3.29 -5.10
N GLY A 734 -3.06 4.07 -4.02
CA GLY A 734 -3.65 5.40 -4.08
C GLY A 734 -5.06 5.42 -4.64
N VAL A 735 -5.32 6.31 -5.59
CA VAL A 735 -6.58 6.40 -6.33
C VAL A 735 -6.30 6.32 -7.83
N ILE A 736 -7.16 5.60 -8.54
CA ILE A 736 -7.11 5.45 -10.00
C ILE A 736 -8.39 6.05 -10.58
N VAL A 737 -8.27 6.81 -11.66
CA VAL A 737 -9.40 7.29 -12.46
C VAL A 737 -9.49 6.52 -13.77
N GLY A 738 -10.70 6.04 -14.07
CA GLY A 738 -11.07 5.44 -15.36
C GLY A 738 -11.99 6.36 -16.15
N LYS A 739 -11.66 6.59 -17.41
CA LYS A 739 -12.48 7.37 -18.36
C LYS A 739 -12.67 6.62 -19.66
N PRO A 740 -13.86 6.71 -20.32
CA PRO A 740 -14.05 6.15 -21.64
C PRO A 740 -13.01 6.69 -22.63
N ARG A 741 -12.48 5.84 -23.50
CA ARG A 741 -11.65 6.29 -24.62
C ARG A 741 -12.53 7.01 -25.63
N GLN A 742 -12.01 8.05 -26.28
CA GLN A 742 -12.74 8.74 -27.35
C GLN A 742 -12.97 7.78 -28.50
N GLY A 743 -14.24 7.49 -28.82
CA GLY A 743 -14.63 6.60 -29.90
C GLY A 743 -14.97 5.17 -29.47
N ALA A 744 -14.98 4.87 -28.17
CA ALA A 744 -15.44 3.59 -27.62
C ALA A 744 -16.93 3.65 -27.25
#